data_f8a1c50cb2eb59c9e0e23905b9339adf
#
_entry.id   f8a1c50cb2eb59c9e0e23905b9339adf
#
_cell.length_a   1.000
_cell.length_b   1.000
_cell.length_c   1.000
_cell.angle_alpha   90.00
_cell.angle_beta   90.00
_cell.angle_gamma   90.00
#
_symmetry.space_group_name_H-M   'P 1'
#
loop_
_entity.id
_entity.type
_entity.pdbx_description
1 polymer ?
#
loop_
_entity_poly.entity_id
_entity_poly.type
_entity_poly.pdbx_seq_one_letter_code
_entity_poly.pdbx_strand_id
1 'polypeptide(L)'
;MVERTFGAIKAAGTQIREVSGGRSITPAALGWAGFAGIFERGAVGEPIYMLTRKDAEAKIGGLIPESLAPDAVFDFMREANGAGGVIAVRVTDGNELPAEITLYARHSPQTPIGRLTAKNGGRWGGAEKRYTAVLADVADIGETTLETGVAMKIDEWKGASLALAGVPNASYKVTGNDATGILAVEADETMHADLVGGIDPTNGRYYLSLENGEKHLSIVISDGDDAPTFDWSLDVYLNGLRVIGWKNLSTDPASKNYWQSVINSDSANEYVTAIDEWSGSYIPSTRPANHYGTFTGITATSMTATIHDFVISGTGNPTIALGTTTDEMVAQTLTLTMTAATTFDAVSDVFGAVGSGTFGVLFTPANKWVPPFTITAGVNAMTVADEITIAYKPFKARSLIGGRLFPNKDSDRTLSYRIVDNTHKVITVAAGSTMSADVAPIGGVAATGSIQFATKANHVNGEKFVINDGSLGAITFWIDQDGLYSPPGGYNATNIRLDLSAATTNQEVAVVAQTAINAMPVSFKVTAGLPVGGLMALTNDATGTQGNVAITETVAHVSFIATGMTGGVTATVNEFMVEAALQMHGGRDGNSEIVDAHYELQAWSLDSSPYLKLRGRNMGLVKFATPGVTAAAVQKAGINFAYERNHSYAVEIPANITTADAADNYLTNTIGRSVKTAYAFIPAFPSYGYVADPAAPKKLKLITITGMALGYHAACARDNDGYHKAPAGVEAIMSKLVKLTTDVEIDGEFANPRGLNLIRKRQGNFVLWGDRTLQADDPEWTFAHQRWTMSHYENTLLENLDVFTFKINDPQTQSDAKVVLIAYFKPEWAKRALRGDKFEDACVIKIDAENNTAATMALGDMHASISLRIADTVERFIITIGKQGVNENVA
;
A
#
# COMPACT_ATOMS: atom_id res chain seq x y z
N MET A 1 8.00 -16.53 54.21
CA MET A 1 9.32 -17.06 53.74
C MET A 1 9.39 -18.53 54.10
N VAL A 2 9.43 -19.42 53.15
CA VAL A 2 9.73 -20.85 53.41
C VAL A 2 11.25 -20.98 53.31
N GLU A 3 11.91 -21.02 54.47
CA GLU A 3 13.33 -21.25 54.54
C GLU A 3 13.59 -22.76 54.36
N ARG A 4 14.15 -23.17 53.22
CA ARG A 4 14.65 -24.55 53.05
C ARG A 4 16.12 -24.59 53.44
N THR A 5 16.41 -25.25 54.52
CA THR A 5 17.79 -25.48 54.95
C THR A 5 18.21 -26.88 54.46
N PHE A 6 19.17 -26.95 53.54
CA PHE A 6 19.77 -28.18 53.10
C PHE A 6 20.88 -28.62 54.10
N GLY A 7 20.52 -29.51 54.98
CA GLY A 7 21.46 -30.23 55.87
C GLY A 7 22.20 -29.34 56.89
N ALA A 8 22.18 -29.73 58.14
CA ALA A 8 23.03 -29.12 59.16
C ALA A 8 24.46 -29.59 58.93
N ILE A 9 25.35 -28.72 58.45
CA ILE A 9 26.81 -29.02 58.38
C ILE A 9 27.38 -28.85 59.73
N LYS A 10 27.84 -30.00 60.31
CA LYS A 10 28.56 -30.04 61.59
C LYS A 10 30.10 -29.96 61.46
N ALA A 11 30.63 -29.73 60.27
CA ALA A 11 32.06 -29.59 59.98
C ALA A 11 32.28 -28.32 59.16
N ALA A 12 33.55 -27.82 59.12
CA ALA A 12 33.92 -26.66 58.31
C ALA A 12 33.61 -26.87 56.84
N GLY A 13 32.74 -26.02 56.26
CA GLY A 13 32.27 -26.12 54.86
C GLY A 13 31.30 -25.02 54.48
N THR A 14 30.96 -24.93 53.20
CA THR A 14 30.02 -23.90 52.66
C THR A 14 28.58 -24.36 52.89
N GLN A 15 27.78 -23.55 53.52
CA GLN A 15 26.34 -23.74 53.67
C GLN A 15 25.60 -22.92 52.60
N ILE A 16 24.81 -23.55 51.75
CA ILE A 16 23.93 -22.85 50.83
C ILE A 16 22.57 -22.67 51.53
N ARG A 17 22.14 -21.43 51.68
CA ARG A 17 20.79 -21.08 52.09
C ARG A 17 20.03 -20.65 50.84
N GLU A 18 18.97 -21.32 50.50
CA GLU A 18 18.00 -20.85 49.51
C GLU A 18 17.03 -19.89 50.22
N VAL A 19 17.23 -18.60 50.02
CA VAL A 19 16.29 -17.57 50.44
C VAL A 19 15.44 -17.28 49.20
N SER A 20 14.10 -17.40 49.32
CA SER A 20 13.20 -16.92 48.23
C SER A 20 13.52 -15.44 48.01
N GLY A 21 14.09 -15.10 46.84
CA GLY A 21 14.48 -13.74 46.51
C GLY A 21 13.29 -12.81 46.70
N GLY A 22 13.46 -11.81 47.56
CA GLY A 22 12.46 -10.72 47.67
C GLY A 22 12.22 -10.15 46.29
N ARG A 23 10.95 -9.97 45.90
CA ARG A 23 10.61 -9.32 44.64
C ARG A 23 11.17 -7.91 44.65
N SER A 24 12.02 -7.57 43.69
CA SER A 24 12.56 -6.22 43.51
C SER A 24 11.64 -5.40 42.62
N ILE A 25 11.57 -4.10 42.85
CA ILE A 25 10.97 -3.15 41.90
C ILE A 25 11.85 -3.11 40.64
N THR A 26 11.27 -3.37 39.48
CA THR A 26 11.96 -3.22 38.21
C THR A 26 11.97 -1.73 37.84
N PRO A 27 13.16 -1.08 37.72
CA PRO A 27 13.23 0.30 37.29
C PRO A 27 12.48 0.50 35.98
N ALA A 28 11.71 1.58 35.88
CA ALA A 28 10.98 1.90 34.64
C ALA A 28 11.94 2.40 33.55
N ALA A 29 11.53 2.25 32.31
CA ALA A 29 12.32 2.70 31.18
C ALA A 29 12.48 4.22 31.16
N LEU A 30 13.65 4.69 30.72
CA LEU A 30 13.99 6.11 30.64
C LEU A 30 13.88 6.64 29.21
N GLY A 31 13.71 7.97 29.08
CA GLY A 31 13.89 8.67 27.81
C GLY A 31 12.75 8.53 26.81
N TRP A 32 11.51 8.31 27.23
CA TRP A 32 10.37 8.23 26.34
C TRP A 32 9.75 9.60 26.05
N ALA A 33 9.43 9.87 24.76
CA ALA A 33 8.63 11.02 24.33
C ALA A 33 7.34 10.57 23.63
N GLY A 34 6.25 11.30 23.86
CA GLY A 34 4.97 11.08 23.21
C GLY A 34 4.66 12.24 22.25
N PHE A 35 4.52 12.00 20.94
CA PHE A 35 4.20 13.02 19.97
C PHE A 35 2.84 12.77 19.33
N ALA A 36 1.92 13.74 19.47
CA ALA A 36 0.66 13.75 18.72
C ALA A 36 0.78 14.68 17.53
N GLY A 37 0.32 14.23 16.35
CA GLY A 37 0.40 15.04 15.15
C GLY A 37 -0.10 14.34 13.89
N ILE A 38 -0.01 15.04 12.78
CA ILE A 38 -0.29 14.51 11.46
C ILE A 38 0.96 13.78 10.96
N PHE A 39 0.78 12.55 10.51
CA PHE A 39 1.85 11.72 9.94
C PHE A 39 1.39 11.20 8.58
N GLU A 40 2.34 10.91 7.68
CA GLU A 40 2.06 10.33 6.36
C GLU A 40 1.26 9.02 6.46
N ARG A 41 1.56 8.21 7.48
CA ARG A 41 0.90 6.93 7.76
C ARG A 41 0.94 6.60 9.24
N GLY A 42 0.38 5.47 9.61
CA GLY A 42 0.30 4.99 10.99
C GLY A 42 -1.14 4.68 11.40
N ALA A 43 -1.29 3.77 12.35
CA ALA A 43 -2.59 3.40 12.89
C ALA A 43 -3.26 4.59 13.59
N VAL A 44 -4.54 4.79 13.35
CA VAL A 44 -5.36 5.77 14.06
C VAL A 44 -5.99 5.12 15.30
N GLY A 45 -6.04 5.84 16.42
CA GLY A 45 -6.57 5.31 17.69
C GLY A 45 -5.66 4.34 18.43
N GLU A 46 -4.42 4.14 17.97
CA GLU A 46 -3.41 3.27 18.58
C GLU A 46 -2.10 4.02 18.84
N PRO A 47 -1.37 3.70 19.94
CA PRO A 47 -0.05 4.26 20.17
C PRO A 47 0.98 3.56 19.29
N ILE A 48 1.75 4.32 18.52
CA ILE A 48 2.78 3.83 17.62
C ILE A 48 4.14 3.91 18.32
N TYR A 49 4.71 2.75 18.70
CA TYR A 49 6.00 2.66 19.38
C TYR A 49 7.15 2.59 18.38
N MET A 50 8.17 3.43 18.58
CA MET A 50 9.33 3.54 17.70
C MET A 50 10.61 3.70 18.51
N LEU A 51 11.64 2.89 18.19
CA LEU A 51 12.92 2.91 18.88
C LEU A 51 14.06 3.43 17.98
N THR A 52 13.93 3.30 16.68
CA THR A 52 14.95 3.72 15.73
C THR A 52 14.35 4.55 14.61
N ARG A 53 15.20 5.33 13.92
CA ARG A 53 14.78 6.11 12.76
C ARG A 53 14.17 5.23 11.66
N LYS A 54 14.76 4.07 11.39
CA LYS A 54 14.25 3.11 10.39
C LYS A 54 12.88 2.59 10.76
N ASP A 55 12.66 2.31 12.04
CA ASP A 55 11.36 1.90 12.58
C ASP A 55 10.32 3.04 12.44
N ALA A 56 10.72 4.29 12.72
CA ALA A 56 9.87 5.46 12.53
C ALA A 56 9.50 5.65 11.03
N GLU A 57 10.48 5.61 10.12
CA GLU A 57 10.22 5.70 8.67
C GLU A 57 9.27 4.59 8.19
N ALA A 58 9.36 3.37 8.75
CA ALA A 58 8.46 2.28 8.41
C ALA A 58 7.03 2.49 8.92
N LYS A 59 6.85 3.05 10.13
CA LYS A 59 5.55 3.13 10.82
C LYS A 59 4.79 4.43 10.58
N ILE A 60 5.48 5.58 10.55
CA ILE A 60 4.84 6.89 10.38
C ILE A 60 5.15 7.58 9.04
N GLY A 61 6.04 7.01 8.24
CA GLY A 61 6.43 7.56 6.95
C GLY A 61 7.52 8.60 7.00
N GLY A 62 7.57 9.46 5.98
CA GLY A 62 8.56 10.51 5.80
C GLY A 62 8.14 11.87 6.37
N LEU A 63 8.89 12.90 5.96
CA LEU A 63 8.53 14.29 6.21
C LEU A 63 7.37 14.70 5.31
N ILE A 64 6.42 15.44 5.87
CA ILE A 64 5.27 15.98 5.14
C ILE A 64 5.21 17.50 5.31
N PRO A 65 4.74 18.26 4.31
CA PRO A 65 4.66 19.71 4.40
C PRO A 65 3.65 20.22 5.43
N GLU A 66 2.61 19.45 5.68
CA GLU A 66 1.44 19.84 6.48
C GLU A 66 1.69 19.75 7.99
N SER A 67 2.79 19.12 8.44
CA SER A 67 3.06 18.88 9.86
C SER A 67 4.54 18.92 10.20
N LEU A 68 4.86 19.43 11.39
CA LEU A 68 6.19 19.38 11.98
C LEU A 68 6.39 18.20 12.94
N ALA A 69 5.36 17.37 13.15
CA ALA A 69 5.45 16.21 14.02
C ALA A 69 6.46 15.15 13.52
N PRO A 70 6.52 14.81 12.20
CA PRO A 70 7.56 13.92 11.68
C PRO A 70 8.98 14.49 11.87
N ASP A 71 9.16 15.81 11.64
CA ASP A 71 10.45 16.47 11.90
C ASP A 71 10.89 16.30 13.36
N ALA A 72 9.96 16.50 14.31
CA ALA A 72 10.24 16.36 15.73
C ALA A 72 10.60 14.91 16.12
N VAL A 73 9.92 13.90 15.54
CA VAL A 73 10.26 12.49 15.77
C VAL A 73 11.67 12.17 15.28
N PHE A 74 12.03 12.57 14.05
CA PHE A 74 13.34 12.31 13.49
C PHE A 74 14.45 13.08 14.21
N ASP A 75 14.17 14.29 14.64
CA ASP A 75 15.10 15.12 15.42
C ASP A 75 15.30 14.54 16.84
N PHE A 76 14.24 14.04 17.48
CA PHE A 76 14.35 13.28 18.72
C PHE A 76 15.26 12.05 18.56
N MET A 77 14.99 11.20 17.56
CA MET A 77 15.76 9.98 17.32
C MET A 77 17.25 10.26 17.11
N ARG A 78 17.58 11.37 16.46
CA ARG A 78 18.96 11.79 16.23
C ARG A 78 19.64 12.23 17.53
N GLU A 79 19.03 13.15 18.29
CA GLU A 79 19.63 13.70 19.50
C GLU A 79 19.61 12.70 20.67
N ALA A 80 18.59 11.84 20.74
CA ALA A 80 18.52 10.77 21.74
C ALA A 80 19.62 9.71 21.53
N ASN A 81 20.11 9.52 20.33
CA ASN A 81 21.18 8.59 19.98
C ASN A 81 20.99 7.20 20.64
N GLY A 82 19.81 6.61 20.46
CA GLY A 82 19.44 5.31 21.02
C GLY A 82 18.99 5.32 22.47
N ALA A 83 18.83 6.51 23.10
CA ALA A 83 18.23 6.64 24.42
C ALA A 83 16.70 6.70 24.31
N GLY A 84 16.00 5.77 24.98
CA GLY A 84 14.54 5.74 25.03
C GLY A 84 13.88 5.46 23.67
N GLY A 85 12.72 6.06 23.45
CA GLY A 85 11.96 5.89 22.25
C GLY A 85 10.86 6.94 22.08
N VAL A 86 10.14 6.85 20.98
CA VAL A 86 8.99 7.72 20.69
C VAL A 86 7.71 6.90 20.64
N ILE A 87 6.65 7.48 21.16
CA ILE A 87 5.28 6.99 21.05
C ILE A 87 4.51 8.04 20.28
N ALA A 88 4.14 7.74 19.03
CA ALA A 88 3.34 8.66 18.24
C ALA A 88 1.84 8.31 18.32
N VAL A 89 1.01 9.35 18.27
CA VAL A 89 -0.43 9.25 18.04
C VAL A 89 -0.76 10.03 16.79
N ARG A 90 -1.24 9.33 15.75
CA ARG A 90 -1.68 9.95 14.51
C ARG A 90 -3.05 10.60 14.71
N VAL A 91 -3.13 11.87 14.36
CA VAL A 91 -4.38 12.64 14.37
C VAL A 91 -4.88 12.80 12.94
N THR A 92 -6.18 12.54 12.74
CA THR A 92 -6.87 12.63 11.45
C THR A 92 -8.22 13.31 11.60
N ASP A 93 -8.86 13.67 10.48
CA ASP A 93 -10.24 14.16 10.46
C ASP A 93 -11.30 13.03 10.46
N GLY A 94 -10.85 11.76 10.57
CA GLY A 94 -11.70 10.55 10.54
C GLY A 94 -12.13 10.11 9.14
N ASN A 95 -11.57 10.72 8.09
CA ASN A 95 -11.88 10.42 6.69
C ASN A 95 -10.73 9.74 5.96
N GLU A 96 -9.72 9.25 6.69
CA GLU A 96 -8.64 8.48 6.10
C GLU A 96 -9.16 7.17 5.49
N LEU A 97 -8.63 6.81 4.34
CA LEU A 97 -8.91 5.54 3.66
C LEU A 97 -7.60 4.85 3.29
N PRO A 98 -7.49 3.53 3.47
CA PRO A 98 -6.37 2.77 2.97
C PRO A 98 -6.44 2.68 1.44
N ALA A 99 -5.29 2.71 0.79
CA ALA A 99 -5.20 2.33 -0.61
C ALA A 99 -5.44 0.83 -0.75
N GLU A 100 -6.00 0.41 -1.88
CA GLU A 100 -6.31 -0.99 -2.12
C GLU A 100 -5.99 -1.42 -3.55
N ILE A 101 -5.88 -2.73 -3.74
CA ILE A 101 -5.82 -3.36 -5.04
C ILE A 101 -6.51 -4.71 -4.99
N THR A 102 -7.39 -4.96 -5.97
CA THR A 102 -8.06 -6.25 -6.12
C THR A 102 -7.17 -7.22 -6.88
N LEU A 103 -7.07 -8.43 -6.37
CA LEU A 103 -6.36 -9.54 -7.01
C LEU A 103 -7.37 -10.42 -7.75
N TYR A 104 -7.07 -10.70 -9.02
CA TYR A 104 -7.95 -11.48 -9.88
C TYR A 104 -7.38 -12.89 -10.13
N ALA A 105 -8.25 -13.86 -10.26
CA ALA A 105 -7.87 -15.23 -10.52
C ALA A 105 -7.24 -15.39 -11.91
N ARG A 106 -6.17 -16.18 -11.98
CA ARG A 106 -5.45 -16.43 -13.24
C ARG A 106 -6.30 -17.05 -14.35
N HIS A 107 -7.25 -17.92 -13.98
CA HIS A 107 -8.14 -18.58 -14.94
C HIS A 107 -9.31 -17.71 -15.41
N SER A 108 -9.60 -16.63 -14.67
CA SER A 108 -10.68 -15.68 -14.98
C SER A 108 -10.31 -14.29 -14.51
N PRO A 109 -9.88 -13.37 -15.41
CA PRO A 109 -9.45 -12.03 -15.02
C PRO A 109 -10.55 -11.14 -14.48
N GLN A 110 -11.79 -11.61 -14.52
CA GLN A 110 -12.95 -10.89 -13.99
C GLN A 110 -13.41 -11.41 -12.62
N THR A 111 -12.80 -12.50 -12.15
CA THR A 111 -13.19 -13.11 -10.88
C THR A 111 -12.20 -12.68 -9.79
N PRO A 112 -12.62 -11.82 -8.85
CA PRO A 112 -11.77 -11.43 -7.74
C PRO A 112 -11.54 -12.64 -6.82
N ILE A 113 -10.30 -12.79 -6.35
CA ILE A 113 -9.95 -13.76 -5.31
C ILE A 113 -9.82 -13.09 -3.95
N GLY A 114 -9.59 -11.80 -3.95
CA GLY A 114 -9.43 -10.99 -2.75
C GLY A 114 -8.77 -9.66 -3.05
N ARG A 115 -8.43 -8.94 -2.01
CA ARG A 115 -7.76 -7.64 -2.13
C ARG A 115 -6.63 -7.51 -1.12
N LEU A 116 -5.67 -6.67 -1.47
CA LEU A 116 -4.69 -6.12 -0.55
C LEU A 116 -5.07 -4.67 -0.26
N THR A 117 -5.09 -4.32 1.01
CA THR A 117 -5.26 -2.94 1.46
C THR A 117 -3.99 -2.46 2.13
N ALA A 118 -3.65 -1.19 2.00
CA ALA A 118 -2.61 -0.58 2.82
C ALA A 118 -2.98 -0.74 4.30
N LYS A 119 -2.01 -1.00 5.16
CA LYS A 119 -2.27 -1.30 6.58
C LYS A 119 -2.92 -0.15 7.32
N ASN A 120 -2.73 1.07 6.84
CA ASN A 120 -3.28 2.29 7.39
C ASN A 120 -3.80 3.20 6.27
N GLY A 121 -4.79 4.04 6.58
CA GLY A 121 -5.26 5.07 5.66
C GLY A 121 -4.15 6.07 5.31
N GLY A 122 -4.20 6.58 4.08
CA GLY A 122 -3.26 7.58 3.60
C GLY A 122 -2.92 7.44 2.13
N ARG A 123 -2.57 8.56 1.51
CA ARG A 123 -2.07 8.60 0.12
C ARG A 123 -0.78 7.82 -0.06
N TRP A 124 -0.02 7.61 1.01
CA TRP A 124 1.23 6.88 1.00
C TRP A 124 1.12 5.47 0.39
N GLY A 125 -0.07 4.86 0.48
CA GLY A 125 -0.35 3.55 -0.08
C GLY A 125 -0.90 3.59 -1.50
N GLY A 126 -1.39 4.74 -1.97
CA GLY A 126 -2.09 4.86 -3.25
C GLY A 126 -1.35 5.73 -4.23
N ALA A 127 -0.74 5.12 -5.24
CA ALA A 127 0.04 5.85 -6.23
C ALA A 127 -0.81 6.68 -7.19
N GLU A 128 -2.00 6.22 -7.51
CA GLU A 128 -2.87 6.86 -8.48
C GLU A 128 -4.33 6.64 -8.08
N LYS A 129 -4.98 7.64 -7.53
CA LYS A 129 -6.43 7.70 -7.59
C LYS A 129 -6.77 8.32 -8.93
N ARG A 130 -7.43 7.57 -9.78
CA ARG A 130 -7.89 8.07 -11.06
C ARG A 130 -9.34 8.50 -10.93
N TYR A 131 -9.59 9.79 -11.11
CA TYR A 131 -10.93 10.32 -11.29
C TYR A 131 -11.10 10.70 -12.75
N THR A 132 -12.12 10.17 -13.38
CA THR A 132 -12.47 10.51 -14.76
C THR A 132 -13.85 11.11 -14.77
N ALA A 133 -13.99 12.30 -15.34
CA ALA A 133 -15.26 12.96 -15.48
C ALA A 133 -15.41 13.55 -16.90
N VAL A 134 -16.64 13.82 -17.26
CA VAL A 134 -16.98 14.51 -18.49
C VAL A 134 -17.46 15.90 -18.11
N LEU A 135 -16.75 16.93 -18.55
CA LEU A 135 -17.17 18.31 -18.38
C LEU A 135 -18.28 18.66 -19.38
N ALA A 136 -19.22 19.48 -18.95
CA ALA A 136 -20.36 19.86 -19.78
C ALA A 136 -19.97 20.80 -20.92
N ASP A 137 -19.02 21.73 -20.66
CA ASP A 137 -18.63 22.78 -21.60
C ASP A 137 -17.15 23.23 -21.36
N VAL A 138 -16.56 23.88 -22.37
CA VAL A 138 -15.26 24.60 -22.28
C VAL A 138 -15.36 25.75 -21.27
N ALA A 139 -16.54 26.34 -21.12
CA ALA A 139 -16.78 27.42 -20.15
C ALA A 139 -16.50 26.99 -18.70
N ASP A 140 -16.52 25.69 -18.42
CA ASP A 140 -16.21 25.15 -17.09
C ASP A 140 -14.70 25.17 -16.78
N ILE A 141 -13.85 25.54 -17.76
CA ILE A 141 -12.40 25.55 -17.68
C ILE A 141 -11.90 26.98 -17.72
N GLY A 142 -11.38 27.45 -16.60
CA GLY A 142 -10.64 28.71 -16.50
C GLY A 142 -9.14 28.54 -16.78
N GLU A 143 -8.38 29.63 -16.69
CA GLU A 143 -6.92 29.58 -16.85
C GLU A 143 -6.25 28.76 -15.75
N THR A 144 -6.72 28.89 -14.51
CA THR A 144 -6.17 28.23 -13.32
C THR A 144 -7.21 27.47 -12.49
N THR A 145 -8.45 27.40 -12.97
CA THR A 145 -9.55 26.72 -12.28
C THR A 145 -10.38 25.88 -13.25
N LEU A 146 -10.95 24.78 -12.74
CA LEU A 146 -11.78 23.86 -13.48
C LEU A 146 -12.97 23.44 -12.62
N GLU A 147 -14.20 23.63 -13.15
CA GLU A 147 -15.44 23.24 -12.49
C GLU A 147 -15.86 21.82 -12.96
N THR A 148 -15.81 20.87 -12.06
CA THR A 148 -16.16 19.46 -12.41
C THR A 148 -17.64 19.17 -12.28
N GLY A 149 -18.41 20.03 -11.59
CA GLY A 149 -19.83 19.81 -11.31
C GLY A 149 -20.11 18.64 -10.33
N VAL A 150 -19.08 18.07 -9.70
CA VAL A 150 -19.20 16.92 -8.79
C VAL A 150 -18.66 17.31 -7.41
N ALA A 151 -19.46 17.11 -6.38
CA ALA A 151 -19.03 17.37 -5.00
C ALA A 151 -17.80 16.50 -4.63
N MET A 152 -16.80 17.15 -4.08
CA MET A 152 -15.53 16.56 -3.66
C MET A 152 -15.23 16.93 -2.21
N LYS A 153 -14.30 16.22 -1.54
CA LYS A 153 -13.77 16.71 -0.28
C LYS A 153 -12.77 17.82 -0.53
N ILE A 154 -12.76 18.83 0.34
CA ILE A 154 -11.81 19.93 0.28
C ILE A 154 -10.38 19.37 0.27
N ASP A 155 -9.55 19.88 -0.65
CA ASP A 155 -8.16 19.46 -0.86
C ASP A 155 -7.94 17.96 -1.13
N GLU A 156 -8.98 17.21 -1.53
CA GLU A 156 -8.87 15.78 -1.86
C GLU A 156 -7.84 15.51 -2.98
N TRP A 157 -7.73 16.42 -3.93
CA TRP A 157 -6.88 16.31 -5.11
C TRP A 157 -5.63 17.19 -5.08
N LYS A 158 -5.37 17.86 -3.97
CA LYS A 158 -4.16 18.67 -3.79
C LYS A 158 -2.89 17.84 -4.04
N GLY A 159 -2.04 18.33 -4.92
CA GLY A 159 -0.83 17.63 -5.36
C GLY A 159 -1.05 16.59 -6.46
N ALA A 160 -2.30 16.36 -6.89
CA ALA A 160 -2.62 15.50 -8.02
C ALA A 160 -2.20 16.15 -9.35
N SER A 161 -2.09 15.32 -10.38
CA SER A 161 -1.88 15.74 -11.77
C SER A 161 -3.21 15.69 -12.52
N LEU A 162 -3.58 16.80 -13.14
CA LEU A 162 -4.76 16.94 -13.98
C LEU A 162 -4.34 16.83 -15.44
N ALA A 163 -4.89 15.87 -16.16
CA ALA A 163 -4.74 15.75 -17.61
C ALA A 163 -6.07 16.03 -18.28
N LEU A 164 -6.04 16.90 -19.30
CA LEU A 164 -7.20 17.16 -20.16
C LEU A 164 -7.04 16.38 -21.46
N ALA A 165 -8.06 15.60 -21.82
CA ALA A 165 -7.99 14.83 -23.04
C ALA A 165 -7.96 15.78 -24.26
N GLY A 166 -6.99 15.51 -25.12
CA GLY A 166 -6.80 16.27 -26.34
C GLY A 166 -5.70 17.34 -26.28
N VAL A 167 -5.11 17.55 -25.10
CA VAL A 167 -3.88 18.34 -24.97
C VAL A 167 -2.73 17.35 -24.75
N PRO A 168 -2.01 16.91 -25.82
CA PRO A 168 -0.94 15.94 -25.69
C PRO A 168 0.16 16.45 -24.76
N ASN A 169 0.51 15.64 -23.76
CA ASN A 169 1.57 15.90 -22.78
C ASN A 169 1.33 17.09 -21.83
N ALA A 170 0.17 17.72 -21.83
CA ALA A 170 -0.16 18.73 -20.83
C ALA A 170 -0.69 18.07 -19.55
N SER A 171 -0.01 18.34 -18.46
CA SER A 171 -0.34 17.87 -17.12
C SER A 171 -0.25 19.07 -16.17
N TYR A 172 -1.36 19.39 -15.53
CA TYR A 172 -1.49 20.53 -14.64
C TYR A 172 -1.44 20.04 -13.20
N LYS A 173 -0.65 20.68 -12.36
CA LYS A 173 -0.56 20.32 -10.94
C LYS A 173 -1.69 20.99 -10.16
N VAL A 174 -2.52 20.15 -9.52
CA VAL A 174 -3.63 20.63 -8.68
C VAL A 174 -3.09 21.19 -7.37
N THR A 175 -3.37 22.45 -7.08
CA THR A 175 -2.97 23.15 -5.84
C THR A 175 -4.01 23.02 -4.73
N GLY A 176 -5.26 22.70 -5.09
CA GLY A 176 -6.36 22.43 -4.18
C GLY A 176 -7.67 22.18 -4.92
N ASN A 177 -8.69 21.77 -4.18
CA ASN A 177 -10.07 21.73 -4.64
C ASN A 177 -11.02 22.08 -3.51
N ASP A 178 -12.17 22.65 -3.84
CA ASP A 178 -13.23 22.93 -2.88
C ASP A 178 -14.28 21.80 -2.78
N ALA A 179 -15.28 21.99 -1.92
CA ALA A 179 -16.36 21.03 -1.71
C ALA A 179 -17.35 20.94 -2.89
N THR A 180 -17.41 21.95 -3.75
CA THR A 180 -18.32 22.00 -4.91
C THR A 180 -17.72 21.31 -6.14
N GLY A 181 -16.42 20.96 -6.09
CA GLY A 181 -15.69 20.32 -7.18
C GLY A 181 -14.96 21.30 -8.10
N ILE A 182 -14.66 22.50 -7.61
CA ILE A 182 -13.76 23.42 -8.30
C ILE A 182 -12.32 23.02 -8.00
N LEU A 183 -11.57 22.63 -9.03
CA LEU A 183 -10.14 22.33 -8.95
C LEU A 183 -9.34 23.60 -9.25
N ALA A 184 -8.32 23.87 -8.45
CA ALA A 184 -7.33 24.93 -8.70
C ALA A 184 -5.99 24.32 -9.11
N VAL A 185 -5.32 24.92 -10.11
CA VAL A 185 -3.97 24.54 -10.56
C VAL A 185 -2.95 25.64 -10.28
N GLU A 186 -1.66 25.40 -10.54
CA GLU A 186 -0.60 26.39 -10.32
C GLU A 186 -0.85 27.68 -11.15
N ALA A 187 -0.43 28.82 -10.62
CA ALA A 187 -0.81 30.13 -11.15
C ALA A 187 -0.21 30.49 -12.52
N ASP A 188 0.76 29.74 -13.00
CA ASP A 188 1.39 29.86 -14.31
C ASP A 188 0.81 28.92 -15.38
N GLU A 189 -0.20 28.13 -15.03
CA GLU A 189 -0.88 27.22 -15.94
C GLU A 189 -1.94 27.95 -16.77
N THR A 190 -2.14 27.51 -18.01
CA THR A 190 -3.01 28.15 -19.02
C THR A 190 -4.02 27.16 -19.61
N MET A 191 -4.74 26.44 -18.77
CA MET A 191 -5.63 25.34 -19.19
C MET A 191 -6.61 25.74 -20.30
N HIS A 192 -7.30 26.90 -20.16
CA HIS A 192 -8.28 27.34 -21.16
C HIS A 192 -7.62 27.66 -22.51
N ALA A 193 -6.45 28.34 -22.49
CA ALA A 193 -5.71 28.68 -23.70
C ALA A 193 -5.18 27.43 -24.42
N ASP A 194 -4.74 26.41 -23.68
CA ASP A 194 -4.26 25.14 -24.23
C ASP A 194 -5.35 24.35 -24.93
N LEU A 195 -6.58 24.46 -24.45
CA LEU A 195 -7.75 23.80 -25.05
C LEU A 195 -8.30 24.53 -26.28
N VAL A 196 -8.40 25.85 -26.23
CA VAL A 196 -8.93 26.67 -27.32
C VAL A 196 -8.06 26.61 -28.58
N GLY A 197 -6.78 26.33 -28.44
CA GLY A 197 -5.82 26.25 -29.55
C GLY A 197 -5.88 25.02 -30.44
N GLY A 198 -6.68 23.98 -30.15
CA GLY A 198 -6.57 22.75 -30.95
C GLY A 198 -7.67 21.72 -31.00
N ILE A 199 -8.75 21.80 -30.24
CA ILE A 199 -9.71 20.71 -30.20
C ILE A 199 -11.13 21.24 -30.15
N ASP A 200 -11.82 21.04 -31.29
CA ASP A 200 -13.26 21.13 -31.35
C ASP A 200 -13.87 19.81 -30.86
N PRO A 201 -14.42 19.73 -29.62
CA PRO A 201 -15.15 18.58 -29.20
C PRO A 201 -16.52 18.63 -29.86
N THR A 202 -16.73 17.76 -30.81
CA THR A 202 -17.94 17.66 -31.63
C THR A 202 -19.24 17.56 -30.81
N ASN A 203 -19.18 17.49 -29.47
CA ASN A 203 -20.35 17.38 -28.57
C ASN A 203 -20.26 18.22 -27.29
N GLY A 204 -19.37 19.18 -27.17
CA GLY A 204 -19.30 20.06 -25.96
C GLY A 204 -18.94 19.35 -24.67
N ARG A 205 -18.33 18.17 -24.70
CA ARG A 205 -17.93 17.42 -23.50
C ARG A 205 -16.44 17.15 -23.50
N TYR A 206 -15.77 17.50 -22.41
CA TYR A 206 -14.35 17.27 -22.20
C TYR A 206 -14.16 16.13 -21.21
N TYR A 207 -13.19 15.28 -21.50
CA TYR A 207 -12.71 14.26 -20.58
C TYR A 207 -11.56 14.82 -19.75
N LEU A 208 -11.64 14.69 -18.44
CA LEU A 208 -10.53 14.99 -17.55
C LEU A 208 -10.09 13.74 -16.78
N SER A 209 -8.82 13.63 -16.54
CA SER A 209 -8.23 12.61 -15.67
C SER A 209 -7.43 13.29 -14.58
N LEU A 210 -7.82 13.06 -13.35
CA LEU A 210 -7.03 13.42 -12.17
C LEU A 210 -6.25 12.19 -11.73
N GLU A 211 -4.94 12.31 -11.72
CA GLU A 211 -4.05 11.26 -11.25
C GLU A 211 -3.23 11.77 -10.07
N ASN A 212 -3.29 11.07 -8.96
CA ASN A 212 -2.44 11.35 -7.81
C ASN A 212 -1.06 10.74 -8.08
N GLY A 213 -0.17 11.55 -8.68
CA GLY A 213 1.00 11.11 -9.44
C GLY A 213 2.22 10.65 -8.66
N GLU A 214 2.16 10.45 -7.34
CA GLU A 214 3.29 9.90 -6.60
C GLU A 214 3.16 8.38 -6.46
N LYS A 215 4.20 7.67 -6.83
CA LYS A 215 4.25 6.20 -6.72
C LYS A 215 4.50 5.82 -5.27
N HIS A 216 3.54 5.21 -4.62
CA HIS A 216 3.69 4.80 -3.24
C HIS A 216 3.80 3.28 -3.10
N LEU A 217 2.72 2.56 -2.85
CA LEU A 217 2.75 1.11 -2.78
C LEU A 217 2.49 0.49 -4.16
N SER A 218 3.33 -0.46 -4.52
CA SER A 218 3.10 -1.35 -5.63
C SER A 218 3.42 -2.78 -5.25
N ILE A 219 2.77 -3.72 -5.91
CA ILE A 219 2.98 -5.14 -5.70
C ILE A 219 3.44 -5.80 -6.99
N VAL A 220 4.25 -6.85 -6.85
CA VAL A 220 4.60 -7.74 -7.95
C VAL A 220 4.22 -9.16 -7.54
N ILE A 221 3.43 -9.79 -8.39
CA ILE A 221 3.02 -11.18 -8.23
C ILE A 221 3.88 -12.01 -9.18
N SER A 222 4.52 -13.05 -8.65
CA SER A 222 5.34 -13.99 -9.42
C SER A 222 5.00 -15.43 -9.06
N ASP A 223 5.57 -16.36 -9.79
CA ASP A 223 5.39 -17.79 -9.51
C ASP A 223 6.07 -18.19 -8.20
N GLY A 224 5.54 -19.23 -7.57
CA GLY A 224 6.19 -19.86 -6.42
C GLY A 224 7.40 -20.69 -6.87
N ASP A 225 8.35 -20.87 -5.97
CA ASP A 225 9.57 -21.66 -6.22
C ASP A 225 9.28 -23.20 -6.14
N ASP A 226 8.36 -23.62 -5.25
CA ASP A 226 8.11 -25.03 -4.94
C ASP A 226 7.12 -25.69 -5.91
N ALA A 227 5.99 -25.05 -6.18
CA ALA A 227 4.96 -25.50 -7.11
C ALA A 227 4.46 -24.36 -7.99
N PRO A 228 5.19 -23.96 -9.05
CA PRO A 228 4.90 -22.75 -9.83
C PRO A 228 3.49 -22.67 -10.45
N THR A 229 2.84 -23.83 -10.62
CA THR A 229 1.47 -23.91 -11.16
C THR A 229 0.41 -23.54 -10.13
N PHE A 230 0.69 -23.72 -8.84
CA PHE A 230 -0.27 -23.57 -7.74
C PHE A 230 0.13 -22.46 -6.78
N ASP A 231 1.42 -22.43 -6.43
CA ASP A 231 1.97 -21.46 -5.48
C ASP A 231 2.41 -20.20 -6.21
N TRP A 232 2.39 -19.10 -5.47
CA TRP A 232 2.75 -17.78 -5.98
C TRP A 232 3.54 -16.99 -4.92
N SER A 233 4.23 -15.99 -5.35
CA SER A 233 5.00 -15.10 -4.49
C SER A 233 4.51 -13.68 -4.65
N LEU A 234 4.56 -12.92 -3.56
CA LEU A 234 4.16 -11.52 -3.50
C LEU A 234 5.32 -10.68 -2.98
N ASP A 235 5.73 -9.70 -3.74
CA ASP A 235 6.66 -8.66 -3.31
C ASP A 235 5.96 -7.31 -3.24
N VAL A 236 6.16 -6.59 -2.14
CA VAL A 236 5.63 -5.24 -1.92
C VAL A 236 6.76 -4.24 -2.02
N TYR A 237 6.53 -3.19 -2.77
CA TYR A 237 7.46 -2.10 -3.01
C TYR A 237 6.86 -0.79 -2.49
N LEU A 238 7.68 0.03 -1.85
CA LEU A 238 7.35 1.39 -1.48
C LEU A 238 8.28 2.34 -2.24
N ASN A 239 7.72 3.25 -3.03
CA ASN A 239 8.48 4.16 -3.88
C ASN A 239 9.54 3.45 -4.76
N GLY A 240 9.20 2.28 -5.27
CA GLY A 240 10.07 1.47 -6.13
C GLY A 240 11.12 0.64 -5.39
N LEU A 241 11.22 0.73 -4.05
CA LEU A 241 12.11 -0.10 -3.24
C LEU A 241 11.33 -1.26 -2.61
N ARG A 242 11.83 -2.50 -2.77
CA ARG A 242 11.24 -3.67 -2.14
C ARG A 242 11.33 -3.55 -0.61
N VAL A 243 10.19 -3.62 0.06
CA VAL A 243 10.10 -3.46 1.53
C VAL A 243 9.82 -4.78 2.25
N ILE A 244 9.00 -5.64 1.65
CA ILE A 244 8.67 -6.96 2.20
C ILE A 244 8.23 -7.89 1.08
N GLY A 245 8.21 -9.20 1.30
CA GLY A 245 7.65 -10.17 0.35
C GLY A 245 7.60 -11.56 0.93
N TRP A 246 6.68 -12.34 0.40
CA TRP A 246 6.40 -13.71 0.82
C TRP A 246 6.45 -14.65 -0.38
N LYS A 247 7.00 -15.84 -0.17
CA LYS A 247 7.16 -16.86 -1.20
C LYS A 247 6.24 -18.06 -0.95
N ASN A 248 5.92 -18.75 -2.03
CA ASN A 248 5.16 -20.01 -1.99
C ASN A 248 3.81 -19.88 -1.28
N LEU A 249 3.12 -18.75 -1.50
CA LEU A 249 1.77 -18.52 -0.99
C LEU A 249 0.77 -19.40 -1.71
N SER A 250 -0.24 -19.86 -1.00
CA SER A 250 -1.37 -20.64 -1.54
C SER A 250 -2.68 -19.88 -1.38
N THR A 251 -3.57 -19.96 -2.35
CA THR A 251 -4.95 -19.46 -2.22
C THR A 251 -5.88 -20.49 -1.54
N ASP A 252 -5.41 -21.72 -1.29
CA ASP A 252 -6.16 -22.75 -0.56
C ASP A 252 -6.21 -22.43 0.94
N PRO A 253 -7.41 -22.18 1.52
CA PRO A 253 -7.56 -21.93 2.95
C PRO A 253 -7.08 -23.08 3.86
N ALA A 254 -7.02 -24.31 3.32
CA ALA A 254 -6.53 -25.48 4.06
C ALA A 254 -4.99 -25.58 4.06
N SER A 255 -4.30 -24.79 3.25
CA SER A 255 -2.84 -24.79 3.17
C SER A 255 -2.21 -24.09 4.37
N LYS A 256 -1.08 -24.63 4.86
CA LYS A 256 -0.24 -23.93 5.85
C LYS A 256 0.33 -22.61 5.33
N ASN A 257 0.45 -22.48 4.01
CA ASN A 257 0.94 -21.28 3.33
C ASN A 257 -0.23 -20.40 2.82
N TYR A 258 -1.41 -20.51 3.43
CA TYR A 258 -2.56 -19.71 3.05
C TYR A 258 -2.24 -18.20 3.11
N TRP A 259 -2.35 -17.54 1.98
CA TRP A 259 -1.85 -16.19 1.75
C TRP A 259 -2.35 -15.16 2.75
N GLN A 260 -3.66 -15.16 3.06
CA GLN A 260 -4.22 -14.21 4.01
C GLN A 260 -3.63 -14.38 5.42
N SER A 261 -3.50 -15.63 5.88
CA SER A 261 -2.93 -15.93 7.20
C SER A 261 -1.45 -15.58 7.27
N VAL A 262 -0.68 -15.96 6.24
CA VAL A 262 0.78 -15.70 6.20
C VAL A 262 1.06 -14.20 6.20
N ILE A 263 0.38 -13.42 5.35
CA ILE A 263 0.60 -11.97 5.24
C ILE A 263 0.16 -11.25 6.51
N ASN A 264 -1.00 -11.59 7.07
CA ASN A 264 -1.56 -10.87 8.21
C ASN A 264 -0.91 -11.23 9.55
N SER A 265 -0.32 -12.42 9.69
CA SER A 265 0.37 -12.84 10.92
C SER A 265 1.84 -12.43 10.97
N ASP A 266 2.41 -11.94 9.87
CA ASP A 266 3.80 -11.52 9.83
C ASP A 266 4.00 -10.21 10.62
N SER A 267 4.72 -10.29 11.73
CA SER A 267 4.98 -9.14 12.62
C SER A 267 5.90 -8.07 11.99
N ALA A 268 6.64 -8.40 10.93
CA ALA A 268 7.46 -7.46 10.18
C ALA A 268 6.66 -6.69 9.11
N ASN A 269 5.43 -7.08 8.86
CA ASN A 269 4.56 -6.46 7.87
C ASN A 269 3.91 -5.18 8.43
N GLU A 270 4.45 -4.03 8.06
CA GLU A 270 3.90 -2.69 8.38
C GLU A 270 3.17 -2.05 7.18
N TYR A 271 2.97 -2.79 6.06
CA TYR A 271 2.60 -2.20 4.78
C TYR A 271 1.21 -2.59 4.28
N VAL A 272 0.85 -3.87 4.30
CA VAL A 272 -0.39 -4.35 3.68
C VAL A 272 -1.17 -5.31 4.56
N THR A 273 -2.47 -5.36 4.35
CA THR A 273 -3.38 -6.36 4.93
C THR A 273 -4.04 -7.13 3.80
N ALA A 274 -4.09 -8.44 3.90
CA ALA A 274 -4.71 -9.33 2.93
C ALA A 274 -6.15 -9.65 3.35
N ILE A 275 -7.08 -9.58 2.39
CA ILE A 275 -8.50 -9.89 2.58
C ILE A 275 -8.89 -10.87 1.48
N ASP A 276 -9.25 -12.10 1.85
CA ASP A 276 -9.78 -13.10 0.93
C ASP A 276 -11.27 -12.84 0.68
N GLU A 277 -11.65 -12.80 -0.60
CA GLU A 277 -13.04 -12.61 -1.06
C GLU A 277 -13.50 -13.77 -1.94
N TRP A 278 -12.69 -14.85 -2.04
CA TRP A 278 -13.02 -16.01 -2.84
C TRP A 278 -14.14 -16.84 -2.19
N SER A 279 -15.26 -16.96 -2.89
CA SER A 279 -16.43 -17.71 -2.42
C SER A 279 -16.65 -19.07 -3.14
N GLY A 280 -15.80 -19.38 -4.13
CA GLY A 280 -15.89 -20.61 -4.91
C GLY A 280 -15.11 -21.79 -4.30
N SER A 281 -15.26 -22.98 -4.88
CA SER A 281 -14.39 -24.11 -4.56
C SER A 281 -12.95 -23.81 -5.02
N TYR A 282 -11.98 -24.16 -4.19
CA TYR A 282 -10.57 -24.01 -4.55
C TYR A 282 -10.22 -24.89 -5.75
N ILE A 283 -9.59 -24.26 -6.74
CA ILE A 283 -8.95 -24.94 -7.87
C ILE A 283 -7.53 -24.35 -8.05
N PRO A 284 -6.56 -25.12 -8.54
CA PRO A 284 -5.18 -24.63 -8.67
C PRO A 284 -5.02 -23.33 -9.46
N SER A 285 -5.89 -23.10 -10.43
CA SER A 285 -5.89 -21.89 -11.26
C SER A 285 -6.49 -20.65 -10.58
N THR A 286 -7.00 -20.75 -9.36
CA THR A 286 -7.51 -19.57 -8.59
C THR A 286 -6.40 -18.67 -8.09
N ARG A 287 -5.13 -19.06 -8.16
CA ARG A 287 -4.03 -18.17 -7.77
C ARG A 287 -4.08 -16.84 -8.54
N PRO A 288 -3.60 -15.73 -7.93
CA PRO A 288 -3.60 -14.44 -8.60
C PRO A 288 -2.59 -14.41 -9.76
N ALA A 289 -2.88 -13.53 -10.72
CA ALA A 289 -1.95 -13.15 -11.77
C ALA A 289 -1.94 -11.63 -11.93
N ASN A 290 -0.86 -11.10 -12.51
CA ASN A 290 -0.81 -9.69 -12.86
C ASN A 290 -1.73 -9.38 -14.06
N HIS A 291 -1.19 -8.88 -15.16
CA HIS A 291 -1.95 -8.73 -16.40
C HIS A 291 -1.88 -10.03 -17.20
N TYR A 292 -3.01 -10.51 -17.68
CA TYR A 292 -3.07 -11.56 -18.67
C TYR A 292 -4.23 -11.34 -19.63
N GLY A 293 -4.15 -11.95 -20.78
CA GLY A 293 -5.14 -11.81 -21.82
C GLY A 293 -4.78 -12.67 -23.02
N THR A 294 -5.50 -12.44 -24.13
CA THR A 294 -5.22 -13.05 -25.41
C THR A 294 -4.54 -12.05 -26.34
N PHE A 295 -3.80 -12.55 -27.35
CA PHE A 295 -3.19 -11.70 -28.36
C PHE A 295 -3.58 -12.14 -29.77
N THR A 296 -3.58 -11.17 -30.69
CA THR A 296 -3.97 -11.38 -32.10
C THR A 296 -2.78 -11.45 -33.05
N GLY A 297 -1.62 -10.99 -32.62
CA GLY A 297 -0.41 -10.97 -33.44
C GLY A 297 0.85 -10.94 -32.62
N ILE A 298 1.91 -11.58 -33.11
CA ILE A 298 3.22 -11.62 -32.50
C ILE A 298 4.31 -11.49 -33.58
N THR A 299 5.34 -10.70 -33.28
CA THR A 299 6.56 -10.58 -34.06
C THR A 299 7.76 -10.95 -33.18
N ALA A 300 8.99 -10.89 -33.72
CA ALA A 300 10.19 -11.14 -32.93
C ALA A 300 10.32 -10.21 -31.71
N THR A 301 9.83 -8.97 -31.80
CA THR A 301 10.00 -7.92 -30.78
C THR A 301 8.72 -7.28 -30.29
N SER A 302 7.54 -7.68 -30.76
CA SER A 302 6.27 -7.11 -30.33
C SER A 302 5.14 -8.13 -30.29
N MET A 303 4.16 -7.87 -29.42
CA MET A 303 2.92 -8.63 -29.28
C MET A 303 1.75 -7.66 -29.28
N THR A 304 0.71 -7.97 -30.07
CA THR A 304 -0.53 -7.20 -30.12
C THR A 304 -1.60 -7.91 -29.28
N ALA A 305 -1.95 -7.33 -28.13
CA ALA A 305 -2.95 -7.88 -27.24
C ALA A 305 -4.39 -7.64 -27.77
N THR A 306 -5.29 -8.54 -27.41
CA THR A 306 -6.74 -8.32 -27.53
C THR A 306 -7.18 -7.44 -26.38
N ILE A 307 -7.71 -6.27 -26.67
CA ILE A 307 -8.05 -5.24 -25.69
C ILE A 307 -9.56 -5.07 -25.48
N HIS A 308 -10.34 -6.03 -25.90
CA HIS A 308 -11.79 -6.04 -25.73
C HIS A 308 -12.34 -7.44 -25.56
N ASP A 309 -13.37 -7.51 -24.74
CA ASP A 309 -14.24 -8.69 -24.61
C ASP A 309 -15.67 -8.27 -24.93
N PHE A 310 -16.50 -9.18 -25.40
CA PHE A 310 -17.92 -8.92 -25.58
C PHE A 310 -18.79 -10.06 -25.08
N VAL A 311 -19.93 -9.70 -24.51
CA VAL A 311 -20.94 -10.62 -24.00
C VAL A 311 -22.27 -10.28 -24.71
N ILE A 312 -22.95 -11.29 -25.20
CA ILE A 312 -24.26 -11.16 -25.81
C ILE A 312 -25.29 -11.73 -24.84
N SER A 313 -26.27 -10.91 -24.48
CA SER A 313 -27.45 -11.32 -23.71
C SER A 313 -28.66 -11.32 -24.64
N GLY A 314 -29.18 -12.50 -24.94
CA GLY A 314 -30.31 -12.66 -25.86
C GLY A 314 -30.18 -13.87 -26.79
N THR A 315 -30.93 -13.86 -27.90
CA THR A 315 -31.07 -15.00 -28.83
C THR A 315 -30.13 -14.94 -30.02
N GLY A 316 -29.52 -13.79 -30.28
CA GLY A 316 -28.64 -13.56 -31.43
C GLY A 316 -27.22 -14.03 -31.23
N ASN A 317 -26.46 -14.15 -32.32
CA ASN A 317 -25.03 -14.48 -32.30
C ASN A 317 -24.21 -13.61 -33.27
N PRO A 318 -24.30 -12.27 -33.15
CA PRO A 318 -23.50 -11.37 -33.97
C PRO A 318 -22.00 -11.49 -33.62
N THR A 319 -21.16 -10.99 -34.53
CA THR A 319 -19.71 -10.81 -34.28
C THR A 319 -19.38 -9.33 -34.25
N ILE A 320 -18.38 -8.97 -33.43
CA ILE A 320 -17.97 -7.59 -33.22
C ILE A 320 -16.48 -7.45 -33.54
N ALA A 321 -16.17 -6.41 -34.30
CA ALA A 321 -14.78 -6.02 -34.56
C ALA A 321 -14.57 -4.55 -34.18
N LEU A 322 -13.53 -4.25 -33.41
CA LEU A 322 -13.13 -2.87 -33.15
C LEU A 322 -12.55 -2.23 -34.41
N GLY A 323 -12.87 -0.97 -34.62
CA GLY A 323 -12.20 -0.12 -35.60
C GLY A 323 -10.80 0.31 -35.15
N THR A 324 -10.30 1.40 -35.74
CA THR A 324 -9.00 1.94 -35.35
C THR A 324 -9.05 2.51 -33.91
N THR A 325 -8.21 1.98 -33.04
CA THR A 325 -8.08 2.41 -31.65
C THR A 325 -6.78 3.20 -31.44
N THR A 326 -6.77 4.13 -30.50
CA THR A 326 -5.65 5.02 -30.17
C THR A 326 -5.29 4.96 -28.69
N ASP A 327 -4.11 5.48 -28.29
CA ASP A 327 -3.65 5.54 -26.89
C ASP A 327 -4.50 6.52 -26.05
N GLU A 328 -5.30 7.37 -26.67
CA GLU A 328 -6.19 8.33 -26.00
C GLU A 328 -7.51 7.69 -25.55
N MET A 329 -7.90 6.55 -26.13
CA MET A 329 -9.16 5.87 -25.80
C MET A 329 -9.09 5.24 -24.43
N VAL A 330 -10.14 5.43 -23.62
CA VAL A 330 -10.17 5.02 -22.22
C VAL A 330 -10.87 3.68 -22.00
N ALA A 331 -10.46 2.98 -20.94
CA ALA A 331 -11.13 1.77 -20.48
C ALA A 331 -12.59 2.08 -20.12
N GLN A 332 -13.53 1.36 -20.70
CA GLN A 332 -14.97 1.57 -20.51
C GLN A 332 -15.77 0.33 -20.93
N THR A 333 -17.00 0.28 -20.44
CA THR A 333 -17.97 -0.72 -20.87
C THR A 333 -19.06 -0.05 -21.71
N LEU A 334 -19.23 -0.51 -22.93
CA LEU A 334 -20.32 -0.08 -23.79
C LEU A 334 -21.46 -1.09 -23.70
N THR A 335 -22.64 -0.63 -23.34
CA THR A 335 -23.88 -1.43 -23.41
C THR A 335 -24.65 -1.00 -24.63
N LEU A 336 -24.90 -1.95 -25.53
CA LEU A 336 -25.65 -1.76 -26.74
C LEU A 336 -27.01 -2.43 -26.56
N THR A 337 -28.09 -1.66 -26.53
CA THR A 337 -29.46 -2.16 -26.41
C THR A 337 -30.10 -2.18 -27.79
N MET A 338 -30.58 -3.32 -28.22
CA MET A 338 -31.19 -3.48 -29.56
C MET A 338 -32.53 -2.77 -29.65
N THR A 339 -32.65 -1.87 -30.62
CA THR A 339 -33.90 -1.15 -30.96
C THR A 339 -34.66 -1.85 -32.08
N ALA A 340 -33.96 -2.66 -32.90
CA ALA A 340 -34.52 -3.57 -33.92
C ALA A 340 -33.51 -4.71 -34.14
N ALA A 341 -33.83 -5.65 -35.04
CA ALA A 341 -32.96 -6.81 -35.32
C ALA A 341 -31.53 -6.44 -35.78
N THR A 342 -31.32 -5.25 -36.30
CA THR A 342 -30.04 -4.76 -36.84
C THR A 342 -29.67 -3.34 -36.42
N THR A 343 -30.42 -2.73 -35.50
CA THR A 343 -30.16 -1.37 -35.01
C THR A 343 -30.05 -1.37 -33.47
N PHE A 344 -29.21 -0.50 -32.94
CA PHE A 344 -28.95 -0.41 -31.52
C PHE A 344 -28.72 1.03 -31.06
N ASP A 345 -28.94 1.27 -29.76
CA ASP A 345 -28.49 2.44 -29.02
C ASP A 345 -27.28 2.04 -28.16
N ALA A 346 -26.23 2.87 -28.14
CA ALA A 346 -25.00 2.63 -27.44
C ALA A 346 -24.85 3.59 -26.23
N VAL A 347 -24.57 3.03 -25.08
CA VAL A 347 -24.32 3.77 -23.82
C VAL A 347 -22.97 3.33 -23.26
N SER A 348 -22.11 4.30 -22.94
CA SER A 348 -20.85 4.10 -22.20
C SER A 348 -21.09 4.28 -20.70
N ASP A 349 -20.49 3.45 -19.86
CA ASP A 349 -20.45 3.62 -18.39
C ASP A 349 -19.68 4.89 -17.98
N VAL A 350 -18.78 5.41 -18.85
CA VAL A 350 -17.99 6.62 -18.62
C VAL A 350 -18.65 7.85 -19.22
N PHE A 351 -19.18 7.77 -20.44
CA PHE A 351 -19.64 8.93 -21.24
C PHE A 351 -21.15 9.03 -21.41
N GLY A 352 -21.92 8.10 -20.86
CA GLY A 352 -23.37 8.04 -21.07
C GLY A 352 -23.73 7.65 -22.50
N ALA A 353 -24.82 8.19 -23.05
CA ALA A 353 -25.27 7.88 -24.41
C ALA A 353 -24.23 8.36 -25.43
N VAL A 354 -23.73 7.44 -26.26
CA VAL A 354 -22.67 7.71 -27.26
C VAL A 354 -23.18 7.64 -28.71
N GLY A 355 -24.46 7.30 -28.93
CA GLY A 355 -25.13 7.31 -30.23
C GLY A 355 -25.87 6.04 -30.56
N SER A 356 -26.44 5.98 -31.79
CA SER A 356 -27.17 4.82 -32.33
C SER A 356 -26.46 4.31 -33.57
N GLY A 357 -26.52 3.00 -33.83
CA GLY A 357 -25.83 2.37 -34.94
C GLY A 357 -26.63 1.29 -35.63
N THR A 358 -26.08 0.79 -36.77
CA THR A 358 -26.67 -0.27 -37.59
C THR A 358 -25.63 -1.35 -37.88
N PHE A 359 -26.02 -2.61 -37.90
CA PHE A 359 -25.15 -3.74 -38.22
C PHE A 359 -24.58 -3.61 -39.65
N GLY A 360 -23.36 -4.06 -39.85
CA GLY A 360 -22.63 -3.98 -41.10
C GLY A 360 -22.02 -2.61 -41.40
N VAL A 361 -22.31 -1.60 -40.60
CA VAL A 361 -21.75 -0.24 -40.72
C VAL A 361 -20.81 0.03 -39.57
N LEU A 362 -19.67 0.65 -39.87
CA LEU A 362 -18.74 1.09 -38.81
C LEU A 362 -19.42 2.18 -37.93
N PHE A 363 -19.72 1.84 -36.70
CA PHE A 363 -20.17 2.81 -35.73
C PHE A 363 -18.96 3.64 -35.25
N THR A 364 -19.03 4.93 -35.55
CA THR A 364 -18.01 5.89 -35.11
C THR A 364 -18.67 6.84 -34.11
N PRO A 365 -18.42 6.66 -32.79
CA PRO A 365 -18.96 7.56 -31.78
C PRO A 365 -18.51 8.99 -32.04
N ALA A 366 -19.38 9.96 -31.74
CA ALA A 366 -18.98 11.37 -31.80
C ALA A 366 -17.86 11.71 -30.80
N ASN A 367 -17.80 10.95 -29.72
CA ASN A 367 -16.73 11.07 -28.71
C ASN A 367 -15.52 10.22 -29.12
N LYS A 368 -14.40 10.88 -29.43
CA LYS A 368 -13.12 10.26 -29.86
C LYS A 368 -12.46 9.32 -28.85
N TRP A 369 -12.87 9.36 -27.59
CA TRP A 369 -12.34 8.48 -26.52
C TRP A 369 -13.10 7.17 -26.40
N VAL A 370 -14.18 7.00 -27.16
CA VAL A 370 -14.95 5.78 -27.28
C VAL A 370 -14.45 5.00 -28.49
N PRO A 371 -14.11 3.69 -28.36
CA PRO A 371 -13.63 2.93 -29.51
C PRO A 371 -14.71 2.76 -30.57
N PRO A 372 -14.40 2.98 -31.86
CA PRO A 372 -15.30 2.63 -32.96
C PRO A 372 -15.37 1.12 -33.13
N PHE A 373 -16.54 0.60 -33.60
CA PHE A 373 -16.72 -0.83 -33.81
C PHE A 373 -17.70 -1.12 -34.93
N THR A 374 -17.64 -2.34 -35.45
CA THR A 374 -18.59 -2.87 -36.41
C THR A 374 -19.24 -4.14 -35.89
N ILE A 375 -20.55 -4.24 -35.98
CA ILE A 375 -21.29 -5.46 -35.63
C ILE A 375 -21.73 -6.13 -36.90
N THR A 376 -21.37 -7.40 -37.08
CA THR A 376 -21.81 -8.20 -38.22
C THR A 376 -22.90 -9.18 -37.74
N ALA A 377 -24.03 -9.22 -38.46
CA ALA A 377 -25.12 -10.12 -38.14
C ALA A 377 -24.66 -11.59 -38.16
N GLY A 378 -25.07 -12.34 -37.16
CA GLY A 378 -24.86 -13.78 -37.11
C GLY A 378 -25.99 -14.55 -37.78
N VAL A 379 -25.94 -15.86 -37.69
CA VAL A 379 -26.95 -16.76 -38.22
C VAL A 379 -28.31 -16.56 -37.50
N ASN A 380 -28.26 -16.33 -36.20
CA ASN A 380 -29.42 -16.03 -35.38
C ASN A 380 -29.56 -14.51 -35.23
N ALA A 381 -30.78 -14.00 -35.56
CA ALA A 381 -31.07 -12.58 -35.45
C ALA A 381 -31.20 -12.15 -33.97
N MET A 382 -30.79 -10.93 -33.69
CA MET A 382 -31.08 -10.24 -32.43
C MET A 382 -32.55 -9.81 -32.37
N THR A 383 -33.09 -9.67 -31.19
CA THR A 383 -34.44 -9.17 -30.92
C THR A 383 -34.40 -7.82 -30.18
N VAL A 384 -35.51 -7.10 -30.20
CA VAL A 384 -35.62 -5.83 -29.44
C VAL A 384 -35.39 -6.08 -27.95
N ALA A 385 -34.62 -5.23 -27.31
CA ALA A 385 -34.16 -5.31 -25.94
C ALA A 385 -33.09 -6.39 -25.62
N ASP A 386 -32.62 -7.16 -26.62
CA ASP A 386 -31.36 -7.91 -26.42
C ASP A 386 -30.21 -6.92 -26.24
N GLU A 387 -29.21 -7.34 -25.48
CA GLU A 387 -28.07 -6.48 -25.16
C GLU A 387 -26.73 -7.09 -25.59
N ILE A 388 -25.82 -6.23 -26.01
CA ILE A 388 -24.43 -6.57 -26.28
C ILE A 388 -23.59 -5.68 -25.39
N THR A 389 -22.77 -6.28 -24.55
CA THR A 389 -21.79 -5.56 -23.71
C THR A 389 -20.40 -5.71 -24.33
N ILE A 390 -19.72 -4.58 -24.59
CA ILE A 390 -18.34 -4.51 -25.08
C ILE A 390 -17.49 -3.93 -23.93
N ALA A 391 -16.65 -4.74 -23.31
CA ALA A 391 -15.68 -4.28 -22.33
C ALA A 391 -14.37 -3.93 -23.04
N TYR A 392 -14.04 -2.64 -23.12
CA TYR A 392 -12.79 -2.14 -23.69
C TYR A 392 -11.75 -1.95 -22.57
N LYS A 393 -10.64 -2.68 -22.68
CA LYS A 393 -9.60 -2.78 -21.62
C LYS A 393 -8.20 -2.52 -22.20
N PRO A 394 -7.89 -1.29 -22.63
CA PRO A 394 -6.56 -0.95 -23.14
C PRO A 394 -5.53 -0.95 -22.01
N PHE A 395 -4.26 -1.19 -22.36
CA PHE A 395 -3.17 -0.86 -21.42
C PHE A 395 -3.01 0.65 -21.33
N LYS A 396 -2.57 1.16 -20.17
CA LYS A 396 -2.03 2.51 -20.11
C LYS A 396 -0.69 2.52 -20.84
N ALA A 397 -0.49 3.43 -21.77
CA ALA A 397 0.78 3.54 -22.51
C ALA A 397 1.95 3.67 -21.54
N ARG A 398 3.03 2.93 -21.80
CA ARG A 398 4.26 2.87 -21.03
C ARG A 398 4.16 2.33 -19.59
N SER A 399 2.99 1.84 -19.17
CA SER A 399 2.79 1.34 -17.79
C SER A 399 3.46 -0.01 -17.51
N LEU A 400 3.77 -0.79 -18.51
CA LEU A 400 4.34 -2.12 -18.39
C LEU A 400 5.88 -2.15 -18.54
N ILE A 401 6.52 -0.99 -18.75
CA ILE A 401 7.99 -0.89 -18.95
C ILE A 401 8.72 -1.46 -17.74
N GLY A 402 9.72 -2.31 -18.01
CA GLY A 402 10.54 -2.97 -16.99
C GLY A 402 9.97 -4.29 -16.49
N GLY A 403 8.69 -4.57 -16.76
CA GLY A 403 8.05 -5.85 -16.48
C GLY A 403 8.55 -6.98 -17.39
N ARG A 404 8.04 -8.20 -17.16
CA ARG A 404 8.30 -9.40 -17.95
C ARG A 404 7.05 -9.86 -18.67
N LEU A 405 7.17 -10.13 -19.96
CA LEU A 405 6.15 -10.73 -20.79
C LEU A 405 6.39 -12.23 -20.92
N PHE A 406 5.37 -13.03 -20.65
CA PHE A 406 5.32 -14.48 -20.85
C PHE A 406 4.30 -14.77 -21.96
N PRO A 407 4.74 -15.05 -23.19
CA PRO A 407 3.82 -15.22 -24.34
C PRO A 407 3.05 -16.54 -24.34
N ASN A 408 3.46 -17.50 -23.51
CA ASN A 408 2.78 -18.79 -23.31
C ASN A 408 2.42 -18.96 -21.82
N LYS A 409 1.30 -18.38 -21.40
CA LYS A 409 0.85 -18.30 -20.01
C LYS A 409 1.02 -19.58 -19.17
N ASP A 410 0.72 -20.73 -19.74
CA ASP A 410 0.66 -21.99 -18.99
C ASP A 410 1.63 -23.09 -19.45
N SER A 411 2.20 -22.98 -20.65
CA SER A 411 2.96 -24.10 -21.24
C SER A 411 4.48 -23.98 -21.11
N ASP A 412 5.04 -22.79 -21.09
CA ASP A 412 6.49 -22.60 -20.96
C ASP A 412 6.83 -21.29 -20.26
N ARG A 413 7.19 -21.38 -18.98
CA ARG A 413 7.59 -20.23 -18.14
C ARG A 413 9.07 -19.94 -18.18
N THR A 414 9.84 -20.75 -18.87
CA THR A 414 11.26 -20.48 -19.12
C THR A 414 11.42 -19.37 -20.14
N LEU A 415 10.40 -19.16 -21.02
CA LEU A 415 10.35 -18.09 -21.99
C LEU A 415 9.77 -16.82 -21.41
N SER A 416 10.62 -15.86 -21.09
CA SER A 416 10.20 -14.53 -20.65
C SER A 416 11.01 -13.43 -21.33
N TYR A 417 10.34 -12.33 -21.69
CA TYR A 417 10.92 -11.19 -22.39
C TYR A 417 10.76 -9.91 -21.56
N ARG A 418 11.85 -9.13 -21.45
CA ARG A 418 11.79 -7.84 -20.77
C ARG A 418 11.04 -6.82 -21.64
N ILE A 419 10.02 -6.18 -21.09
CA ILE A 419 9.24 -5.14 -21.74
C ILE A 419 10.03 -3.83 -21.74
N VAL A 420 10.22 -3.24 -22.92
CA VAL A 420 10.93 -1.97 -23.11
C VAL A 420 9.98 -0.82 -23.42
N ASP A 421 8.81 -1.12 -23.98
CA ASP A 421 7.75 -0.14 -24.24
C ASP A 421 6.39 -0.83 -24.36
N ASN A 422 5.29 -0.07 -24.19
CA ASN A 422 3.95 -0.51 -24.55
C ASN A 422 3.05 0.68 -24.92
N THR A 423 2.20 0.44 -25.91
CA THR A 423 1.05 1.29 -26.25
C THR A 423 -0.22 0.74 -25.58
N HIS A 424 -1.38 1.28 -25.90
CA HIS A 424 -2.68 0.77 -25.42
C HIS A 424 -2.95 -0.71 -25.77
N LYS A 425 -2.31 -1.26 -26.80
CA LYS A 425 -2.53 -2.66 -27.24
C LYS A 425 -1.26 -3.42 -27.67
N VAL A 426 -0.12 -2.74 -27.85
CA VAL A 426 1.12 -3.40 -28.29
C VAL A 426 2.13 -3.39 -27.16
N ILE A 427 2.67 -4.56 -26.86
CA ILE A 427 3.77 -4.73 -25.91
C ILE A 427 5.05 -4.95 -26.71
N THR A 428 6.06 -4.12 -26.49
CA THR A 428 7.37 -4.17 -27.17
C THR A 428 8.43 -4.71 -26.22
N VAL A 429 9.20 -5.70 -26.69
CA VAL A 429 10.31 -6.30 -25.94
C VAL A 429 11.66 -5.90 -26.51
N ALA A 430 12.74 -6.21 -25.80
CA ALA A 430 14.08 -5.80 -26.16
C ALA A 430 14.48 -6.21 -27.58
N ALA A 431 15.25 -5.37 -28.26
CA ALA A 431 15.79 -5.66 -29.60
C ALA A 431 16.68 -6.93 -29.56
N GLY A 432 16.56 -7.74 -30.62
CA GLY A 432 17.26 -9.03 -30.68
C GLY A 432 16.51 -10.21 -30.07
N SER A 433 15.29 -9.98 -29.55
CA SER A 433 14.39 -11.05 -29.09
C SER A 433 13.91 -11.91 -30.28
N THR A 434 13.60 -13.17 -30.01
CA THR A 434 13.13 -14.18 -30.99
C THR A 434 11.68 -14.64 -30.69
N MET A 435 10.88 -13.78 -30.06
CA MET A 435 9.59 -14.12 -29.48
C MET A 435 8.64 -14.87 -30.44
N SER A 436 8.56 -14.45 -31.71
CA SER A 436 7.71 -15.12 -32.70
C SER A 436 8.22 -16.50 -33.12
N ALA A 437 9.51 -16.78 -32.95
CA ALA A 437 10.09 -18.09 -33.24
C ALA A 437 9.94 -19.04 -32.03
N ASP A 438 9.89 -18.49 -30.83
CA ASP A 438 9.84 -19.24 -29.57
C ASP A 438 8.39 -19.59 -29.17
N VAL A 439 7.39 -18.89 -29.71
CA VAL A 439 5.96 -19.15 -29.46
C VAL A 439 5.38 -20.05 -30.54
N ALA A 440 4.65 -21.08 -30.13
CA ALA A 440 3.97 -21.97 -31.08
C ALA A 440 3.05 -21.21 -32.05
N PRO A 441 2.90 -21.64 -33.31
CA PRO A 441 2.20 -20.87 -34.33
C PRO A 441 0.77 -20.51 -33.93
N ILE A 442 0.45 -19.25 -34.18
CA ILE A 442 -0.87 -18.66 -33.94
C ILE A 442 -1.79 -19.17 -35.07
N GLY A 443 -2.78 -19.94 -34.72
CA GLY A 443 -3.79 -20.43 -35.62
C GLY A 443 -3.67 -21.95 -35.83
N GLY A 444 -4.79 -22.64 -35.79
CA GLY A 444 -4.88 -24.02 -36.12
C GLY A 444 -4.49 -24.23 -37.60
N VAL A 445 -3.82 -25.32 -37.85
CA VAL A 445 -3.52 -25.75 -39.20
C VAL A 445 -4.52 -26.84 -39.59
N ALA A 446 -5.06 -26.75 -40.79
CA ALA A 446 -5.93 -27.78 -41.35
C ALA A 446 -5.11 -29.02 -41.70
N ALA A 447 -5.61 -30.20 -41.41
CA ALA A 447 -5.00 -31.44 -41.86
C ALA A 447 -5.10 -31.58 -43.40
N THR A 448 -4.07 -32.05 -44.03
CA THR A 448 -4.00 -32.30 -45.46
C THR A 448 -3.70 -33.75 -45.75
N GLY A 449 -4.25 -34.26 -46.84
CA GLY A 449 -4.02 -35.60 -47.34
C GLY A 449 -4.09 -35.63 -48.87
N SER A 450 -3.97 -36.80 -49.47
CA SER A 450 -4.10 -36.93 -50.93
C SER A 450 -4.52 -38.35 -51.35
N ILE A 451 -5.14 -38.45 -52.54
CA ILE A 451 -5.46 -39.72 -53.20
C ILE A 451 -4.96 -39.65 -54.64
N GLN A 452 -4.09 -40.57 -55.00
CA GLN A 452 -3.72 -40.81 -56.38
C GLN A 452 -4.63 -41.93 -56.90
N PHE A 453 -5.42 -41.62 -57.92
CA PHE A 453 -6.30 -42.58 -58.55
C PHE A 453 -5.64 -43.34 -59.65
N ALA A 454 -5.99 -44.66 -59.81
CA ALA A 454 -5.71 -45.47 -60.98
C ALA A 454 -6.62 -45.13 -62.15
N THR A 455 -6.34 -45.63 -63.37
CA THR A 455 -7.25 -45.57 -64.52
C THR A 455 -8.48 -46.45 -64.23
N LYS A 456 -9.62 -46.14 -64.87
CA LYS A 456 -10.87 -46.94 -64.72
C LYS A 456 -10.66 -48.45 -64.87
N ALA A 457 -9.86 -48.85 -65.80
CA ALA A 457 -9.59 -50.28 -66.08
C ALA A 457 -8.91 -51.03 -64.88
N ASN A 458 -8.30 -50.30 -63.97
CA ASN A 458 -7.60 -50.81 -62.83
C ASN A 458 -8.45 -50.73 -61.53
N HIS A 459 -9.72 -50.41 -61.64
CA HIS A 459 -10.69 -50.45 -60.56
C HIS A 459 -11.71 -51.58 -60.78
N VAL A 460 -12.23 -52.09 -59.65
CA VAL A 460 -13.26 -53.17 -59.67
C VAL A 460 -14.50 -52.70 -58.87
N ASN A 461 -15.67 -53.15 -59.35
CA ASN A 461 -16.93 -52.88 -58.65
C ASN A 461 -16.88 -53.33 -57.20
N GLY A 462 -17.23 -52.43 -56.27
CA GLY A 462 -17.22 -52.75 -54.83
C GLY A 462 -15.95 -52.39 -54.06
N GLU A 463 -14.89 -51.92 -54.74
CA GLU A 463 -13.75 -51.25 -54.09
C GLU A 463 -14.21 -49.95 -53.49
N LYS A 464 -13.55 -49.50 -52.42
CA LYS A 464 -13.91 -48.31 -51.67
C LYS A 464 -12.74 -47.62 -51.03
N PHE A 465 -12.91 -46.35 -50.73
CA PHE A 465 -12.06 -45.65 -49.78
C PHE A 465 -12.96 -44.87 -48.80
N VAL A 466 -12.43 -44.65 -47.61
CA VAL A 466 -13.13 -44.02 -46.49
C VAL A 466 -12.38 -42.81 -46.04
N ILE A 467 -13.06 -41.68 -46.02
CA ILE A 467 -12.54 -40.43 -45.47
C ILE A 467 -13.30 -40.11 -44.16
N ASN A 468 -12.57 -39.84 -43.10
CA ASN A 468 -13.14 -39.35 -41.85
C ASN A 468 -12.67 -37.90 -41.65
N ASP A 469 -13.59 -37.00 -41.37
CA ASP A 469 -13.29 -35.58 -41.16
C ASP A 469 -12.96 -35.25 -39.69
N GLY A 470 -12.98 -36.25 -38.82
CA GLY A 470 -12.72 -36.10 -37.37
C GLY A 470 -13.90 -35.52 -36.56
N SER A 471 -15.01 -35.12 -37.22
CA SER A 471 -16.19 -34.53 -36.59
C SER A 471 -17.51 -35.27 -36.85
N LEU A 472 -17.88 -35.46 -38.11
CA LEU A 472 -19.14 -36.09 -38.50
C LEU A 472 -19.05 -37.63 -38.51
N GLY A 473 -17.82 -38.15 -38.67
CA GLY A 473 -17.58 -39.58 -38.83
C GLY A 473 -17.05 -39.97 -40.21
N ALA A 474 -17.04 -41.26 -40.51
CA ALA A 474 -16.48 -41.82 -41.70
C ALA A 474 -17.47 -41.86 -42.83
N ILE A 475 -17.11 -41.28 -43.99
CA ILE A 475 -17.86 -41.39 -45.24
C ILE A 475 -17.15 -42.38 -46.16
N THR A 476 -17.91 -43.31 -46.69
CA THR A 476 -17.42 -44.39 -47.59
C THR A 476 -17.77 -44.04 -49.03
N PHE A 477 -16.78 -43.98 -49.89
CA PHE A 477 -16.92 -43.77 -51.34
C PHE A 477 -16.70 -45.11 -52.05
N TRP A 478 -17.76 -45.61 -52.65
CA TRP A 478 -17.81 -46.89 -53.36
C TRP A 478 -17.56 -46.72 -54.82
N ILE A 479 -16.64 -47.49 -55.38
CA ILE A 479 -16.33 -47.50 -56.77
C ILE A 479 -17.33 -48.35 -57.50
N ASP A 480 -18.00 -47.74 -58.46
CA ASP A 480 -18.92 -48.39 -59.42
C ASP A 480 -18.39 -48.22 -60.86
N GLN A 481 -17.67 -49.22 -61.34
CA GLN A 481 -16.92 -49.17 -62.59
C GLN A 481 -17.85 -49.11 -63.81
N ASP A 482 -18.98 -49.82 -63.83
CA ASP A 482 -19.88 -50.00 -64.88
C ASP A 482 -21.24 -49.27 -64.79
N GLY A 483 -21.47 -48.62 -63.67
CA GLY A 483 -22.69 -47.88 -63.37
C GLY A 483 -23.85 -48.75 -62.83
N LEU A 484 -23.57 -50.05 -62.55
CA LEU A 484 -24.59 -51.06 -62.14
C LEU A 484 -24.38 -51.61 -60.70
N TYR A 485 -23.27 -51.28 -60.02
CA TYR A 485 -22.98 -51.81 -58.71
C TYR A 485 -23.83 -51.17 -57.64
N SER A 486 -24.25 -51.94 -56.61
CA SER A 486 -24.92 -51.46 -55.42
C SER A 486 -24.25 -52.08 -54.17
N PRO A 487 -23.77 -51.29 -53.27
CA PRO A 487 -23.07 -51.81 -52.05
C PRO A 487 -24.09 -52.47 -51.07
N PRO A 488 -23.62 -53.27 -50.12
CA PRO A 488 -24.45 -53.77 -49.02
C PRO A 488 -25.06 -52.59 -48.24
N GLY A 489 -26.41 -52.52 -48.19
CA GLY A 489 -27.16 -51.45 -47.56
C GLY A 489 -27.51 -50.25 -48.51
N GLY A 490 -27.15 -50.33 -49.78
CA GLY A 490 -27.42 -49.30 -50.78
C GLY A 490 -26.61 -47.98 -50.61
N TYR A 491 -26.76 -47.08 -51.55
CA TYR A 491 -26.24 -45.75 -51.51
C TYR A 491 -27.08 -44.91 -50.56
N ASN A 492 -26.44 -44.11 -49.73
CA ASN A 492 -27.08 -43.24 -48.72
C ASN A 492 -26.14 -42.07 -48.34
N ALA A 493 -26.47 -41.28 -47.33
CA ALA A 493 -25.71 -40.11 -46.87
C ALA A 493 -24.27 -40.45 -46.39
N THR A 494 -23.95 -41.67 -46.08
CA THR A 494 -22.59 -42.13 -45.63
C THR A 494 -21.95 -43.13 -46.56
N ASN A 495 -22.70 -43.64 -47.58
CA ASN A 495 -22.23 -44.53 -48.62
C ASN A 495 -22.45 -43.88 -49.99
N ILE A 496 -21.41 -43.24 -50.54
CA ILE A 496 -21.44 -42.41 -51.72
C ILE A 496 -21.02 -43.18 -52.94
N ARG A 497 -21.73 -43.06 -54.04
CA ARG A 497 -21.44 -43.66 -55.37
C ARG A 497 -20.41 -42.86 -56.11
N LEU A 498 -19.35 -43.50 -56.55
CA LEU A 498 -18.45 -42.99 -57.62
C LEU A 498 -18.69 -43.75 -58.88
N ASP A 499 -19.54 -43.18 -59.72
CA ASP A 499 -19.91 -43.76 -61.02
C ASP A 499 -18.82 -43.48 -62.08
N LEU A 500 -18.04 -44.50 -62.37
CA LEU A 500 -16.91 -44.39 -63.28
C LEU A 500 -17.33 -44.81 -64.72
N SER A 501 -18.63 -45.06 -65.01
CA SER A 501 -19.07 -45.59 -66.34
C SER A 501 -18.57 -44.66 -67.46
N ALA A 502 -18.51 -43.38 -67.34
CA ALA A 502 -18.07 -42.42 -68.35
C ALA A 502 -16.57 -42.07 -68.28
N ALA A 503 -15.83 -42.51 -67.24
CA ALA A 503 -14.38 -42.23 -67.04
C ALA A 503 -13.55 -43.24 -67.81
N THR A 504 -12.34 -42.85 -68.21
CA THR A 504 -11.35 -43.72 -68.87
C THR A 504 -9.96 -43.52 -68.26
N THR A 505 -9.56 -42.31 -67.98
CA THR A 505 -8.26 -41.94 -67.48
C THR A 505 -8.28 -41.82 -65.95
N ASN A 506 -7.10 -41.84 -65.33
CA ASN A 506 -6.92 -41.61 -63.86
C ASN A 506 -7.41 -40.17 -63.52
N GLN A 507 -7.21 -39.19 -64.39
CA GLN A 507 -7.67 -37.80 -64.21
C GLN A 507 -9.20 -37.72 -64.13
N GLU A 508 -9.91 -38.41 -65.06
CA GLU A 508 -11.38 -38.44 -65.07
C GLU A 508 -11.93 -39.15 -63.81
N VAL A 509 -11.29 -40.25 -63.34
CA VAL A 509 -11.67 -40.93 -62.12
C VAL A 509 -11.51 -39.99 -60.91
N ALA A 510 -10.42 -39.24 -60.83
CA ALA A 510 -10.16 -38.29 -59.76
C ALA A 510 -11.18 -37.10 -59.80
N VAL A 511 -11.61 -36.65 -60.99
CA VAL A 511 -12.65 -35.61 -61.14
C VAL A 511 -13.99 -36.11 -60.62
N VAL A 512 -14.38 -37.37 -60.90
CA VAL A 512 -15.62 -37.97 -60.38
C VAL A 512 -15.58 -38.01 -58.84
N ALA A 513 -14.41 -38.41 -58.25
CA ALA A 513 -14.25 -38.46 -56.80
C ALA A 513 -14.27 -37.03 -56.19
N GLN A 514 -13.61 -36.05 -56.78
CA GLN A 514 -13.62 -34.66 -56.36
C GLN A 514 -15.04 -34.12 -56.30
N THR A 515 -15.82 -34.34 -57.39
CA THR A 515 -17.20 -33.88 -57.49
C THR A 515 -18.06 -34.49 -56.37
N ALA A 516 -17.90 -35.76 -56.13
CA ALA A 516 -18.64 -36.47 -55.06
C ALA A 516 -18.27 -35.98 -53.67
N ILE A 517 -16.99 -35.72 -53.38
CA ILE A 517 -16.53 -35.22 -52.09
C ILE A 517 -17.03 -33.78 -51.85
N ASN A 518 -16.89 -32.90 -52.86
CA ASN A 518 -17.31 -31.50 -52.73
C ASN A 518 -18.84 -31.31 -52.81
N ALA A 519 -19.59 -32.35 -53.23
CA ALA A 519 -21.07 -32.36 -53.16
C ALA A 519 -21.59 -32.79 -51.78
N MET A 520 -20.73 -33.13 -50.83
CA MET A 520 -21.14 -33.52 -49.50
C MET A 520 -21.70 -32.30 -48.72
N PRO A 521 -22.59 -32.51 -47.71
CA PRO A 521 -23.12 -31.44 -46.89
C PRO A 521 -22.01 -30.66 -46.18
N VAL A 522 -22.24 -29.38 -45.88
CA VAL A 522 -21.32 -28.49 -45.16
C VAL A 522 -20.88 -29.06 -43.78
N SER A 523 -21.63 -29.99 -43.20
CA SER A 523 -21.27 -30.73 -42.01
C SER A 523 -20.06 -31.65 -42.21
N PHE A 524 -19.77 -32.13 -43.43
CA PHE A 524 -18.56 -32.87 -43.76
C PHE A 524 -17.41 -31.88 -44.02
N LYS A 525 -16.37 -31.93 -43.23
CA LYS A 525 -15.32 -30.90 -43.19
C LYS A 525 -14.08 -31.25 -44.01
N VAL A 526 -14.25 -31.84 -45.21
CA VAL A 526 -13.11 -32.13 -46.11
C VAL A 526 -13.46 -31.61 -47.51
N THR A 527 -12.60 -30.74 -48.02
CA THR A 527 -12.65 -30.22 -49.40
C THR A 527 -11.60 -30.91 -50.27
N ALA A 528 -12.00 -31.35 -51.46
CA ALA A 528 -11.12 -31.94 -52.47
C ALA A 528 -10.66 -30.87 -53.47
N GLY A 529 -9.34 -30.71 -53.62
CA GLY A 529 -8.71 -29.82 -54.62
C GLY A 529 -8.83 -30.36 -56.04
N LEU A 530 -8.53 -29.50 -57.02
CA LEU A 530 -8.55 -29.87 -58.45
C LEU A 530 -7.52 -30.96 -58.73
N PRO A 531 -7.92 -32.13 -59.25
CA PRO A 531 -6.97 -33.20 -59.54
C PRO A 531 -6.01 -32.84 -60.69
N VAL A 532 -4.79 -33.29 -60.64
CA VAL A 532 -3.79 -33.15 -61.69
C VAL A 532 -3.09 -34.49 -61.87
N GLY A 533 -3.21 -35.07 -63.10
CA GLY A 533 -2.64 -36.38 -63.40
C GLY A 533 -3.19 -37.53 -62.55
N GLY A 534 -4.42 -37.41 -62.06
CA GLY A 534 -5.05 -38.39 -61.15
C GLY A 534 -4.74 -38.20 -59.68
N LEU A 535 -3.87 -37.27 -59.29
CA LEU A 535 -3.60 -36.89 -57.89
C LEU A 535 -4.59 -35.81 -57.42
N MET A 536 -5.30 -36.09 -56.40
CA MET A 536 -6.27 -35.20 -55.76
C MET A 536 -5.80 -34.85 -54.30
N ALA A 537 -5.58 -33.59 -54.03
CA ALA A 537 -5.29 -33.12 -52.71
C ALA A 537 -6.58 -32.99 -51.89
N LEU A 538 -6.51 -33.29 -50.59
CA LEU A 538 -7.59 -33.14 -49.62
C LEU A 538 -7.18 -32.17 -48.52
N THR A 539 -8.07 -31.31 -48.10
CA THR A 539 -7.86 -30.38 -46.99
C THR A 539 -9.06 -30.46 -46.05
N ASN A 540 -8.81 -30.56 -44.75
CA ASN A 540 -9.87 -30.47 -43.77
C ASN A 540 -10.26 -28.99 -43.60
N ASP A 541 -11.53 -28.68 -43.65
CA ASP A 541 -12.04 -27.30 -43.54
C ASP A 541 -11.93 -26.78 -42.08
N ALA A 542 -11.80 -27.70 -41.12
CA ALA A 542 -11.57 -27.37 -39.74
C ALA A 542 -10.08 -27.53 -39.38
N THR A 543 -9.52 -26.54 -38.67
CA THR A 543 -8.17 -26.63 -38.13
C THR A 543 -8.15 -27.52 -36.88
N GLY A 544 -7.08 -28.23 -36.67
CA GLY A 544 -6.90 -29.04 -35.46
C GLY A 544 -6.43 -30.46 -35.72
N THR A 545 -5.92 -31.08 -34.66
CA THR A 545 -5.45 -32.47 -34.63
C THR A 545 -6.57 -33.50 -34.89
N GLN A 546 -7.83 -33.09 -34.73
CA GLN A 546 -9.00 -33.94 -34.99
C GLN A 546 -9.08 -34.35 -36.46
N GLY A 547 -8.59 -33.50 -37.39
CA GLY A 547 -8.51 -33.80 -38.82
C GLY A 547 -7.38 -34.77 -39.19
N ASN A 548 -6.47 -35.12 -38.30
CA ASN A 548 -5.37 -36.06 -38.58
C ASN A 548 -5.88 -37.51 -38.54
N VAL A 549 -6.55 -37.91 -39.57
CA VAL A 549 -7.20 -39.24 -39.66
C VAL A 549 -6.71 -39.97 -40.88
N ALA A 550 -6.44 -41.28 -40.75
CA ALA A 550 -6.04 -42.10 -41.87
C ALA A 550 -7.18 -42.25 -42.90
N ILE A 551 -6.84 -42.24 -44.16
CA ILE A 551 -7.72 -42.68 -45.26
C ILE A 551 -7.55 -44.16 -45.40
N THR A 552 -8.61 -44.94 -45.22
CA THR A 552 -8.59 -46.40 -45.39
C THR A 552 -9.21 -46.77 -46.75
N GLU A 553 -8.73 -47.82 -47.37
CA GLU A 553 -9.18 -48.23 -48.69
C GLU A 553 -9.11 -49.72 -48.88
N THR A 554 -9.75 -50.22 -49.91
CA THR A 554 -9.76 -51.66 -50.37
C THR A 554 -9.39 -51.80 -51.84
N VAL A 555 -8.80 -50.78 -52.47
CA VAL A 555 -8.43 -50.82 -53.89
C VAL A 555 -7.17 -51.62 -54.06
N ALA A 556 -7.27 -52.69 -54.81
CA ALA A 556 -6.19 -53.69 -54.95
C ALA A 556 -5.04 -53.23 -55.86
N HIS A 557 -5.28 -52.20 -56.74
CA HIS A 557 -4.27 -51.84 -57.73
C HIS A 557 -3.22 -50.87 -57.19
N VAL A 558 -1.95 -51.21 -57.38
CA VAL A 558 -0.77 -50.47 -56.84
C VAL A 558 -0.66 -48.99 -57.27
N SER A 559 -1.35 -48.57 -58.32
CA SER A 559 -1.39 -47.16 -58.77
C SER A 559 -2.43 -46.33 -58.00
N PHE A 560 -3.25 -46.94 -57.15
CA PHE A 560 -4.10 -46.22 -56.22
C PHE A 560 -3.31 -46.06 -54.92
N ILE A 561 -3.09 -44.82 -54.49
CA ILE A 561 -2.33 -44.48 -53.27
C ILE A 561 -3.14 -43.46 -52.49
N ALA A 562 -3.58 -43.83 -51.29
CA ALA A 562 -4.23 -42.96 -50.35
C ALA A 562 -3.23 -42.54 -49.25
N THR A 563 -2.93 -41.26 -49.15
CA THR A 563 -2.14 -40.68 -48.06
C THR A 563 -3.08 -40.02 -47.06
N GLY A 564 -3.06 -40.53 -45.81
CA GLY A 564 -3.94 -40.08 -44.74
C GLY A 564 -3.81 -38.58 -44.46
N MET A 565 -4.86 -38.02 -43.86
CA MET A 565 -4.89 -36.63 -43.41
C MET A 565 -3.91 -36.43 -42.27
N THR A 566 -2.96 -35.52 -42.39
CA THR A 566 -1.93 -35.24 -41.41
C THR A 566 -1.61 -33.73 -41.34
N GLY A 567 -0.84 -33.31 -40.37
CA GLY A 567 -0.37 -31.92 -40.22
C GLY A 567 -1.37 -30.94 -39.65
N GLY A 568 -2.56 -31.44 -39.27
CA GLY A 568 -3.53 -30.61 -38.53
C GLY A 568 -3.02 -30.27 -37.13
N VAL A 569 -3.09 -29.01 -36.80
CA VAL A 569 -2.70 -28.49 -35.47
C VAL A 569 -3.88 -27.76 -34.86
N THR A 570 -4.24 -28.09 -33.64
CA THR A 570 -5.26 -27.36 -32.90
C THR A 570 -4.79 -25.95 -32.61
N ALA A 571 -5.62 -24.95 -32.84
CA ALA A 571 -5.32 -23.59 -32.44
C ALA A 571 -5.06 -23.56 -30.92
N THR A 572 -3.88 -23.19 -30.51
CA THR A 572 -3.61 -22.87 -29.10
C THR A 572 -4.27 -21.54 -28.80
N VAL A 573 -4.97 -21.45 -27.69
CA VAL A 573 -5.45 -20.15 -27.18
C VAL A 573 -4.21 -19.30 -26.95
N ASN A 574 -4.09 -18.19 -27.70
CA ASN A 574 -2.95 -17.29 -27.61
C ASN A 574 -3.09 -16.45 -26.34
N GLU A 575 -2.72 -17.00 -25.21
CA GLU A 575 -2.77 -16.35 -23.93
C GLU A 575 -1.37 -15.90 -23.50
N PHE A 576 -1.29 -14.69 -22.98
CA PHE A 576 -0.06 -14.14 -22.39
C PHE A 576 -0.29 -13.73 -20.95
N MET A 577 0.81 -13.59 -20.23
CA MET A 577 0.85 -12.99 -18.89
C MET A 577 1.96 -11.93 -18.85
N VAL A 578 1.74 -10.87 -18.08
CA VAL A 578 2.75 -9.86 -17.79
C VAL A 578 2.93 -9.76 -16.28
N GLU A 579 4.16 -9.87 -15.83
CA GLU A 579 4.57 -9.53 -14.46
C GLU A 579 5.13 -8.10 -14.47
N ALA A 580 4.32 -7.16 -14.00
CA ALA A 580 4.69 -5.76 -13.84
C ALA A 580 4.23 -5.28 -12.46
N ALA A 581 4.78 -4.16 -11.99
CA ALA A 581 4.35 -3.57 -10.74
C ALA A 581 2.90 -3.08 -10.85
N LEU A 582 2.04 -3.64 -10.01
CA LEU A 582 0.64 -3.22 -9.88
C LEU A 582 0.56 -2.15 -8.79
N GLN A 583 -0.02 -0.99 -9.09
CA GLN A 583 -0.13 0.12 -8.15
C GLN A 583 -1.39 -0.03 -7.29
N MET A 584 -1.29 0.28 -6.00
CA MET A 584 -2.45 0.40 -5.12
C MET A 584 -3.09 1.77 -5.29
N HIS A 585 -4.40 1.89 -5.06
CA HIS A 585 -5.18 3.09 -5.34
C HIS A 585 -6.14 3.46 -4.22
N GLY A 586 -6.64 4.69 -4.23
CA GLY A 586 -7.75 5.13 -3.39
C GLY A 586 -7.39 5.55 -1.98
N GLY A 587 -6.10 5.59 -1.63
CA GLY A 587 -5.66 6.06 -0.32
C GLY A 587 -5.99 7.54 -0.07
N ARG A 588 -6.40 7.86 1.16
CA ARG A 588 -6.75 9.21 1.61
C ARG A 588 -6.14 9.49 2.96
N ASP A 589 -5.52 10.67 3.14
CA ASP A 589 -4.75 10.99 4.36
C ASP A 589 -5.62 11.31 5.57
N GLY A 590 -6.82 11.85 5.37
CA GLY A 590 -7.68 12.31 6.45
C GLY A 590 -7.09 13.50 7.21
N ASN A 591 -6.44 14.43 6.51
CA ASN A 591 -5.77 15.59 7.12
C ASN A 591 -6.30 16.95 6.61
N SER A 592 -7.28 16.96 5.70
CA SER A 592 -7.78 18.17 5.06
C SER A 592 -8.67 19.02 5.96
N GLU A 593 -9.34 18.43 6.95
CA GLU A 593 -10.30 19.10 7.82
C GLU A 593 -9.94 18.99 9.32
N ILE A 594 -8.65 18.81 9.64
CA ILE A 594 -8.21 18.69 11.03
C ILE A 594 -8.36 20.04 11.74
N VAL A 595 -9.06 20.03 12.90
CA VAL A 595 -9.23 21.15 13.82
C VAL A 595 -8.73 20.78 15.22
N ASP A 596 -8.63 21.76 16.12
CA ASP A 596 -8.14 21.56 17.50
C ASP A 596 -8.86 20.43 18.24
N ALA A 597 -10.17 20.30 18.05
CA ALA A 597 -10.98 19.26 18.67
C ALA A 597 -10.53 17.84 18.31
N HIS A 598 -9.96 17.60 17.13
CA HIS A 598 -9.41 16.30 16.77
C HIS A 598 -8.20 15.93 17.63
N TYR A 599 -7.31 16.90 17.92
CA TYR A 599 -6.18 16.68 18.85
C TYR A 599 -6.67 16.42 20.28
N GLU A 600 -7.65 17.20 20.75
CA GLU A 600 -8.21 17.03 22.10
C GLU A 600 -8.83 15.64 22.25
N LEU A 601 -9.62 15.20 21.29
CA LEU A 601 -10.32 13.90 21.34
C LEU A 601 -9.38 12.72 21.12
N GLN A 602 -8.52 12.77 20.08
CA GLN A 602 -7.73 11.62 19.65
C GLN A 602 -6.41 11.47 20.43
N ALA A 603 -5.82 12.57 20.92
CA ALA A 603 -4.56 12.51 21.65
C ALA A 603 -4.70 12.76 23.15
N TRP A 604 -5.55 13.72 23.57
CA TRP A 604 -5.53 14.24 24.94
C TRP A 604 -6.81 13.94 25.75
N SER A 605 -7.72 13.11 25.24
CA SER A 605 -8.89 12.66 25.98
C SER A 605 -8.51 11.80 27.18
N LEU A 606 -9.05 12.07 28.36
CA LEU A 606 -8.81 11.27 29.56
C LEU A 606 -9.45 9.87 29.52
N ASP A 607 -10.41 9.67 28.60
CA ASP A 607 -11.20 8.45 28.50
C ASP A 607 -10.86 7.58 27.27
N SER A 608 -10.38 8.20 26.19
CA SER A 608 -10.22 7.51 24.89
C SER A 608 -8.83 7.66 24.25
N SER A 609 -7.91 8.43 24.83
CA SER A 609 -6.56 8.62 24.28
C SER A 609 -5.81 7.29 24.14
N PRO A 610 -5.13 7.05 22.99
CA PRO A 610 -4.23 5.91 22.82
C PRO A 610 -3.13 5.82 23.87
N TYR A 611 -2.70 6.96 24.43
CA TYR A 611 -1.70 7.00 25.50
C TYR A 611 -2.17 6.32 26.79
N LEU A 612 -3.48 6.06 26.99
CA LEU A 612 -3.97 5.27 28.13
C LEU A 612 -3.45 3.82 28.11
N LYS A 613 -3.09 3.30 26.93
CA LYS A 613 -2.50 1.97 26.77
C LYS A 613 -1.02 1.87 27.22
N LEU A 614 -0.45 2.96 27.71
CA LEU A 614 0.91 2.97 28.32
C LEU A 614 0.94 2.32 29.70
N ARG A 615 -0.19 2.31 30.41
CA ARG A 615 -0.32 1.67 31.71
C ARG A 615 0.01 0.16 31.60
N GLY A 616 0.78 -0.38 32.55
CA GLY A 616 1.24 -1.77 32.55
C GLY A 616 2.49 -2.03 31.69
N ARG A 617 3.09 -0.98 31.09
CA ARG A 617 4.30 -1.13 30.28
C ARG A 617 5.62 -0.70 30.99
N ASN A 618 5.52 -0.29 32.24
CA ASN A 618 6.65 0.17 33.07
C ASN A 618 7.50 1.27 32.38
N MET A 619 6.83 2.25 31.78
CA MET A 619 7.49 3.31 31.02
C MET A 619 8.00 4.48 31.89
N GLY A 620 7.62 4.54 33.17
CA GLY A 620 7.98 5.63 34.05
C GLY A 620 7.45 6.98 33.54
N LEU A 621 8.36 7.95 33.32
CA LEU A 621 8.00 9.26 32.79
C LEU A 621 7.99 9.30 31.25
N VAL A 622 6.88 9.77 30.66
CA VAL A 622 6.78 10.15 29.25
C VAL A 622 6.64 11.67 29.13
N LYS A 623 7.38 12.28 28.21
CA LYS A 623 7.28 13.72 27.91
C LYS A 623 6.45 13.89 26.64
N PHE A 624 5.25 14.42 26.76
CA PHE A 624 4.31 14.63 25.67
C PHE A 624 4.52 15.96 24.95
N ALA A 625 4.20 16.03 23.67
CA ALA A 625 4.15 17.26 22.87
C ALA A 625 3.21 17.12 21.67
N THR A 626 2.79 18.27 21.15
CA THR A 626 2.10 18.43 19.86
C THR A 626 2.95 19.31 18.95
N PRO A 627 4.00 18.78 18.32
CA PRO A 627 4.96 19.60 17.58
C PRO A 627 4.30 20.39 16.44
N GLY A 628 4.53 21.72 16.45
CA GLY A 628 3.98 22.62 15.45
C GLY A 628 2.54 23.09 15.71
N VAL A 629 1.85 22.58 16.72
CA VAL A 629 0.48 22.97 17.08
C VAL A 629 0.51 23.82 18.35
N THR A 630 0.33 25.12 18.19
CA THR A 630 0.38 26.12 19.29
C THR A 630 -0.98 26.62 19.73
N ALA A 631 -2.08 26.01 19.23
CA ALA A 631 -3.43 26.34 19.66
C ALA A 631 -3.60 26.10 21.16
N ALA A 632 -4.11 27.10 21.86
CA ALA A 632 -4.20 27.10 23.33
C ALA A 632 -5.08 25.95 23.86
N ALA A 633 -6.16 25.61 23.15
CA ALA A 633 -7.05 24.53 23.53
C ALA A 633 -6.31 23.18 23.56
N VAL A 634 -5.55 22.91 22.50
CA VAL A 634 -4.74 21.65 22.37
C VAL A 634 -3.67 21.58 23.45
N GLN A 635 -2.92 22.67 23.67
CA GLN A 635 -1.87 22.68 24.67
C GLN A 635 -2.40 22.55 26.12
N LYS A 636 -3.53 23.21 26.42
CA LYS A 636 -4.22 23.04 27.73
C LYS A 636 -4.71 21.60 27.94
N ALA A 637 -5.26 20.97 26.90
CA ALA A 637 -5.68 19.58 26.94
C ALA A 637 -4.48 18.65 27.21
N GLY A 638 -3.34 18.88 26.52
CA GLY A 638 -2.10 18.13 26.76
C GLY A 638 -1.53 18.32 28.17
N ILE A 639 -1.53 19.55 28.71
CA ILE A 639 -1.11 19.83 30.09
C ILE A 639 -2.02 19.10 31.09
N ASN A 640 -3.35 19.16 30.89
CA ASN A 640 -4.32 18.48 31.74
C ASN A 640 -4.11 16.96 31.71
N PHE A 641 -3.90 16.38 30.51
CA PHE A 641 -3.62 14.96 30.36
C PHE A 641 -2.35 14.54 31.11
N ALA A 642 -1.26 15.31 30.95
CA ALA A 642 0.00 15.06 31.63
C ALA A 642 -0.12 15.12 33.16
N TYR A 643 -0.86 16.09 33.69
CA TYR A 643 -1.17 16.22 35.11
C TYR A 643 -1.94 15.01 35.65
N GLU A 644 -3.06 14.67 35.03
CA GLU A 644 -3.93 13.56 35.47
C GLU A 644 -3.26 12.19 35.35
N ARG A 645 -2.27 12.04 34.50
CA ARG A 645 -1.54 10.78 34.26
C ARG A 645 -0.11 10.79 34.81
N ASN A 646 0.26 11.83 35.56
CA ASN A 646 1.57 11.99 36.20
C ASN A 646 2.75 11.90 35.22
N HIS A 647 2.60 12.56 34.08
CA HIS A 647 3.61 12.69 33.04
C HIS A 647 4.01 14.15 32.86
N SER A 648 4.68 14.52 31.77
CA SER A 648 5.07 15.91 31.51
C SER A 648 4.69 16.33 30.12
N TYR A 649 4.33 17.61 29.93
CA TYR A 649 3.95 18.18 28.64
C TYR A 649 4.88 19.32 28.23
N ALA A 650 5.42 19.22 27.03
CA ALA A 650 6.28 20.24 26.42
C ALA A 650 5.41 21.25 25.65
N VAL A 651 5.36 22.48 26.15
CA VAL A 651 4.58 23.57 25.58
C VAL A 651 5.40 24.32 24.54
N GLU A 652 4.82 24.61 23.39
CA GLU A 652 5.44 25.40 22.34
C GLU A 652 4.85 26.82 22.32
N ILE A 653 5.72 27.80 22.22
CA ILE A 653 5.35 29.21 22.02
C ILE A 653 5.28 29.47 20.52
N PRO A 654 4.22 30.11 20.00
CA PRO A 654 4.08 30.43 18.56
C PRO A 654 5.32 31.10 17.97
N ALA A 655 5.66 30.74 16.71
CA ALA A 655 6.88 31.20 16.03
C ALA A 655 6.98 32.72 15.86
N ASN A 656 5.85 33.42 15.84
CA ASN A 656 5.78 34.90 15.77
C ASN A 656 6.02 35.60 17.11
N ILE A 657 6.06 34.86 18.23
CA ILE A 657 6.37 35.38 19.56
C ILE A 657 7.87 35.24 19.79
N THR A 658 8.61 36.33 19.66
CA THR A 658 10.09 36.34 19.67
C THR A 658 10.69 37.10 20.87
N THR A 659 9.89 37.73 21.70
CA THR A 659 10.34 38.47 22.91
C THR A 659 9.89 37.75 24.18
N ALA A 660 10.66 37.88 25.26
CA ALA A 660 10.35 37.26 26.56
C ALA A 660 9.06 37.83 27.19
N ASP A 661 8.76 39.14 27.03
CA ASP A 661 7.53 39.73 27.51
C ASP A 661 6.29 39.20 26.81
N ALA A 662 6.35 39.07 25.49
CA ALA A 662 5.24 38.52 24.73
C ALA A 662 5.04 37.00 25.02
N ALA A 663 6.12 36.27 25.29
CA ALA A 663 6.07 34.89 25.69
C ALA A 663 5.46 34.70 27.09
N ASP A 664 5.85 35.53 28.06
CA ASP A 664 5.29 35.53 29.41
C ASP A 664 3.79 35.87 29.39
N ASN A 665 3.42 36.88 28.56
CA ASN A 665 2.00 37.23 28.38
C ASN A 665 1.20 36.06 27.77
N TYR A 666 1.74 35.36 26.76
CA TYR A 666 1.11 34.18 26.20
C TYR A 666 0.94 33.08 27.24
N LEU A 667 1.96 32.79 28.03
CA LEU A 667 1.91 31.75 29.08
C LEU A 667 0.94 32.11 30.21
N THR A 668 0.87 33.36 30.59
CA THR A 668 0.04 33.82 31.71
C THR A 668 -1.44 33.97 31.32
N ASN A 669 -1.70 34.61 30.16
CA ASN A 669 -3.07 34.99 29.79
C ASN A 669 -3.72 34.00 28.81
N THR A 670 -2.92 33.32 27.96
CA THR A 670 -3.45 32.38 26.97
C THR A 670 -3.40 30.93 27.46
N ILE A 671 -2.29 30.45 27.93
CA ILE A 671 -2.16 29.10 28.50
C ILE A 671 -2.76 29.05 29.91
N GLY A 672 -2.46 30.00 30.75
CA GLY A 672 -2.88 30.09 32.16
C GLY A 672 -1.99 29.28 33.10
N ARG A 673 -1.38 29.96 34.09
CA ARG A 673 -0.55 29.29 35.10
C ARG A 673 -1.43 28.72 36.20
N SER A 674 -1.17 27.47 36.62
CA SER A 674 -1.92 26.76 37.67
C SER A 674 -1.07 25.63 38.24
N VAL A 675 -1.53 24.95 39.29
CA VAL A 675 -0.88 23.75 39.85
C VAL A 675 -0.61 22.67 38.77
N LYS A 676 -1.42 22.59 37.73
CA LYS A 676 -1.19 21.65 36.61
C LYS A 676 0.03 22.00 35.80
N THR A 677 0.43 23.26 35.74
CA THR A 677 1.60 23.70 34.98
C THR A 677 2.96 23.37 35.63
N ALA A 678 2.98 22.77 36.86
CA ALA A 678 4.14 22.08 37.38
C ALA A 678 4.55 20.86 36.52
N TYR A 679 3.62 20.28 35.80
CA TYR A 679 3.81 19.16 34.85
C TYR A 679 4.06 19.62 33.41
N ALA A 680 4.22 20.93 33.21
CA ALA A 680 4.46 21.52 31.90
C ALA A 680 5.79 22.33 31.93
N PHE A 681 6.46 22.36 30.79
CA PHE A 681 7.70 23.12 30.59
C PHE A 681 7.83 23.56 29.13
N ILE A 682 8.63 24.58 28.89
CA ILE A 682 9.01 24.97 27.54
C ILE A 682 10.33 24.28 27.23
N PRO A 683 10.39 23.37 26.22
CA PRO A 683 11.64 22.67 25.92
C PRO A 683 12.73 23.62 25.41
N ALA A 684 12.36 24.69 24.72
CA ALA A 684 13.25 25.70 24.19
C ALA A 684 12.52 27.00 23.92
N PHE A 685 13.15 28.15 24.19
CA PHE A 685 12.66 29.45 23.74
C PHE A 685 13.78 30.24 23.03
N PRO A 686 13.57 30.71 21.77
CA PRO A 686 12.38 30.50 20.92
C PRO A 686 12.10 29.01 20.67
N SER A 687 10.79 28.65 20.53
CA SER A 687 10.40 27.25 20.30
C SER A 687 10.65 26.79 18.86
N TYR A 688 10.92 27.73 17.95
CA TYR A 688 11.17 27.47 16.53
C TYR A 688 12.53 27.99 16.09
N GLY A 689 13.10 27.33 15.10
CA GLY A 689 14.37 27.68 14.49
C GLY A 689 14.48 27.16 13.07
N TYR A 690 15.53 27.56 12.39
CA TYR A 690 15.78 27.19 11.00
C TYR A 690 16.88 26.14 10.92
N VAL A 691 16.64 25.14 10.08
CA VAL A 691 17.59 24.10 9.71
C VAL A 691 17.78 24.09 8.19
N ALA A 692 18.84 23.46 7.69
CA ALA A 692 18.97 23.21 6.26
C ALA A 692 17.80 22.32 5.80
N ASP A 693 17.13 22.70 4.71
CA ASP A 693 16.01 21.94 4.16
C ASP A 693 16.53 20.64 3.52
N PRO A 694 16.10 19.45 3.96
CA PRO A 694 16.53 18.19 3.36
C PRO A 694 16.15 18.06 1.87
N ALA A 695 15.02 18.67 1.46
CA ALA A 695 14.54 18.66 0.07
C ALA A 695 15.25 19.70 -0.80
N ALA A 696 15.76 20.77 -0.20
CA ALA A 696 16.42 21.88 -0.89
C ALA A 696 17.61 22.42 -0.07
N PRO A 697 18.80 21.75 -0.08
CA PRO A 697 19.89 22.04 0.85
C PRO A 697 20.42 23.49 0.88
N LYS A 698 20.09 24.31 -0.13
CA LYS A 698 20.43 25.73 -0.19
C LYS A 698 19.37 26.64 0.47
N LYS A 699 18.23 26.07 0.89
CA LYS A 699 17.15 26.78 1.58
C LYS A 699 17.12 26.41 3.05
N LEU A 700 16.50 27.25 3.86
CA LEU A 700 16.25 26.98 5.27
C LEU A 700 14.77 26.60 5.46
N LYS A 701 14.54 25.55 6.23
CA LYS A 701 13.21 25.13 6.67
C LYS A 701 13.00 25.57 8.12
N LEU A 702 11.85 26.15 8.43
CA LEU A 702 11.44 26.43 9.80
C LEU A 702 10.92 25.14 10.43
N ILE A 703 11.43 24.79 11.60
CA ILE A 703 11.00 23.62 12.37
C ILE A 703 10.80 23.98 13.84
N THR A 704 10.10 23.12 14.58
CA THR A 704 10.08 23.16 16.04
C THR A 704 11.36 22.58 16.62
N ILE A 705 11.88 23.17 17.70
CA ILE A 705 13.09 22.69 18.41
C ILE A 705 12.72 21.59 19.43
N THR A 706 11.45 21.41 19.70
CA THR A 706 10.93 20.44 20.70
C THR A 706 11.48 19.04 20.52
N GLY A 707 11.51 18.51 19.30
CA GLY A 707 12.06 17.18 19.03
C GLY A 707 13.53 17.04 19.42
N MET A 708 14.36 18.04 19.04
CA MET A 708 15.78 18.07 19.41
C MET A 708 15.98 18.15 20.94
N ALA A 709 15.23 19.03 21.59
CA ALA A 709 15.35 19.22 23.05
C ALA A 709 14.95 17.95 23.82
N LEU A 710 13.80 17.34 23.47
CA LEU A 710 13.35 16.10 24.12
C LEU A 710 14.30 14.93 23.83
N GLY A 711 14.91 14.87 22.65
CA GLY A 711 15.94 13.89 22.31
C GLY A 711 17.18 14.03 23.19
N TYR A 712 17.67 15.26 23.38
CA TYR A 712 18.78 15.52 24.32
C TYR A 712 18.40 15.18 25.78
N HIS A 713 17.16 15.48 26.20
CA HIS A 713 16.68 15.11 27.54
C HIS A 713 16.68 13.59 27.72
N ALA A 714 16.37 12.82 26.68
CA ALA A 714 16.41 11.36 26.72
C ALA A 714 17.86 10.85 26.84
N ALA A 715 18.79 11.41 26.08
CA ALA A 715 20.22 11.09 26.17
C ALA A 715 20.79 11.43 27.57
N CYS A 716 20.46 12.59 28.08
CA CYS A 716 20.87 13.01 29.42
C CYS A 716 20.35 12.06 30.52
N ALA A 717 19.09 11.62 30.42
CA ALA A 717 18.49 10.66 31.34
C ALA A 717 19.16 9.28 31.28
N ARG A 718 19.51 8.79 30.11
CA ARG A 718 20.28 7.55 29.94
C ARG A 718 21.66 7.65 30.53
N ASP A 719 22.41 8.71 30.24
CA ASP A 719 23.81 8.88 30.62
C ASP A 719 23.98 9.08 32.11
N ASN A 720 22.92 9.52 32.81
CA ASN A 720 22.90 9.68 34.25
C ASN A 720 22.03 8.63 34.98
N ASP A 721 21.50 7.65 34.25
CA ASP A 721 20.60 6.62 34.79
C ASP A 721 19.43 7.22 35.59
N GLY A 722 18.80 8.29 35.09
CA GLY A 722 17.69 8.98 35.73
C GLY A 722 17.52 10.44 35.29
N TYR A 723 16.49 11.09 35.83
CA TYR A 723 16.14 12.48 35.46
C TYR A 723 16.71 13.54 36.41
N HIS A 724 17.52 13.15 37.39
CA HIS A 724 18.04 14.02 38.47
C HIS A 724 19.07 15.05 38.02
N LYS A 725 19.65 14.93 36.83
CA LYS A 725 20.52 15.96 36.24
C LYS A 725 19.71 16.85 35.29
N ALA A 726 19.83 18.17 35.46
CA ALA A 726 19.22 19.13 34.51
C ALA A 726 19.79 18.97 33.11
N PRO A 727 18.94 18.78 32.06
CA PRO A 727 19.39 18.60 30.69
C PRO A 727 19.65 19.95 29.98
N ALA A 728 20.53 20.75 30.56
CA ALA A 728 20.89 22.08 30.09
C ALA A 728 22.40 22.33 30.26
N GLY A 729 22.94 23.37 29.65
CA GLY A 729 24.33 23.77 29.75
C GLY A 729 25.10 23.64 28.43
N VAL A 730 26.42 23.76 28.51
CA VAL A 730 27.31 23.78 27.33
C VAL A 730 27.32 22.45 26.55
N GLU A 731 26.95 21.35 27.18
CA GLU A 731 26.86 20.01 26.58
C GLU A 731 25.54 19.83 25.78
N ALA A 732 24.53 20.65 26.06
CA ALA A 732 23.17 20.53 25.48
C ALA A 732 23.09 21.15 24.11
N ILE A 733 23.88 20.67 23.14
CA ILE A 733 24.05 21.23 21.80
C ILE A 733 22.89 20.81 20.89
N MET A 734 22.26 21.79 20.23
CA MET A 734 21.25 21.58 19.17
C MET A 734 21.95 21.55 17.81
N SER A 735 22.50 20.41 17.44
CA SER A 735 23.51 20.24 16.38
C SER A 735 23.04 20.62 14.97
N LYS A 736 21.73 20.49 14.68
CA LYS A 736 21.13 20.76 13.37
C LYS A 736 20.71 22.23 13.17
N LEU A 737 20.66 22.98 14.28
CA LEU A 737 20.11 24.33 14.27
C LEU A 737 21.10 25.31 13.61
N VAL A 738 20.63 26.01 12.56
CA VAL A 738 21.43 26.98 11.79
C VAL A 738 21.16 28.42 12.26
N LYS A 739 19.89 28.74 12.53
CA LYS A 739 19.43 30.07 12.90
C LYS A 739 18.20 29.99 13.81
N LEU A 740 18.05 30.92 14.75
CA LEU A 740 16.82 31.12 15.54
C LEU A 740 15.82 32.04 14.81
N THR A 741 14.58 32.06 15.27
CA THR A 741 13.54 32.99 14.78
C THR A 741 13.81 34.44 15.22
N THR A 742 14.67 34.64 16.21
CA THR A 742 15.14 35.98 16.62
C THR A 742 16.67 36.02 16.71
N ASP A 743 17.27 37.12 16.26
CA ASP A 743 18.72 37.36 16.38
C ASP A 743 19.02 38.20 17.66
N VAL A 744 18.01 38.62 18.40
CA VAL A 744 18.16 39.40 19.65
C VAL A 744 18.45 38.47 20.79
N GLU A 745 19.54 38.74 21.57
CA GLU A 745 19.82 38.02 22.78
C GLU A 745 18.78 38.35 23.88
N ILE A 746 18.07 37.33 24.34
CA ILE A 746 16.99 37.46 25.31
C ILE A 746 17.61 37.57 26.73
N ASP A 747 17.15 38.55 27.53
CA ASP A 747 17.61 38.68 28.92
C ASP A 747 17.22 37.47 29.77
N GLY A 748 18.22 36.79 30.31
CA GLY A 748 18.03 35.61 31.14
C GLY A 748 17.53 35.90 32.57
N GLU A 749 17.84 37.08 33.10
CA GLU A 749 17.36 37.48 34.42
C GLU A 749 15.83 37.70 34.40
N PHE A 750 15.31 38.21 33.26
CA PHE A 750 13.88 38.34 33.06
C PHE A 750 13.20 36.98 32.70
N ALA A 751 13.79 36.24 31.78
CA ALA A 751 13.16 35.06 31.18
C ALA A 751 13.13 33.86 32.18
N ASN A 752 14.23 33.62 32.89
CA ASN A 752 14.39 32.42 33.69
C ASN A 752 13.38 32.30 34.86
N PRO A 753 13.12 33.37 35.68
CA PRO A 753 12.08 33.30 36.72
C PRO A 753 10.67 33.02 36.17
N ARG A 754 10.43 33.28 34.86
CA ARG A 754 9.15 33.08 34.19
C ARG A 754 9.00 31.73 33.52
N GLY A 755 9.98 30.82 33.72
CA GLY A 755 9.94 29.45 33.17
C GLY A 755 10.30 29.37 31.69
N LEU A 756 10.93 30.41 31.14
CA LEU A 756 11.41 30.41 29.75
C LEU A 756 12.81 29.75 29.70
N ASN A 757 12.88 28.51 29.25
CA ASN A 757 14.12 27.79 29.03
C ASN A 757 14.76 28.24 27.73
N LEU A 758 15.81 29.05 27.82
CA LEU A 758 16.38 29.76 26.67
C LEU A 758 17.28 28.86 25.81
N ILE A 759 17.35 29.16 24.51
CA ILE A 759 18.48 28.74 23.69
C ILE A 759 19.53 29.87 23.68
N ARG A 760 20.77 29.53 23.96
CA ARG A 760 21.92 30.43 23.97
C ARG A 760 22.96 30.01 22.96
N LYS A 761 23.64 30.98 22.35
CA LYS A 761 24.85 30.70 21.57
C LYS A 761 26.07 30.65 22.51
N ARG A 762 26.70 29.51 22.63
CA ARG A 762 27.90 29.31 23.46
C ARG A 762 28.95 28.58 22.63
N GLN A 763 30.19 29.11 22.62
CA GLN A 763 31.31 28.50 21.87
C GLN A 763 30.97 28.19 20.40
N GLY A 764 30.14 29.01 19.76
CA GLY A 764 29.71 28.82 18.36
C GLY A 764 28.47 27.95 18.17
N ASN A 765 28.05 27.19 19.19
CA ASN A 765 26.91 26.27 19.12
C ASN A 765 25.65 26.87 19.77
N PHE A 766 24.49 26.45 19.32
CA PHE A 766 23.22 26.68 19.99
C PHE A 766 23.05 25.61 21.09
N VAL A 767 22.82 26.02 22.32
CA VAL A 767 22.68 25.13 23.48
C VAL A 767 21.43 25.43 24.27
N LEU A 768 20.81 24.41 24.86
CA LEU A 768 19.75 24.58 25.85
C LEU A 768 20.30 25.19 27.12
N TRP A 769 19.65 26.26 27.65
CA TRP A 769 20.14 27.03 28.80
C TRP A 769 19.03 27.36 29.78
N GLY A 770 18.41 26.33 30.36
CA GLY A 770 17.33 26.43 31.34
C GLY A 770 16.69 25.07 31.62
N ASP A 771 16.15 24.95 32.84
CA ASP A 771 15.52 23.74 33.34
C ASP A 771 14.37 24.10 34.30
N ARG A 772 13.41 24.89 33.77
CA ARG A 772 12.29 25.40 34.57
C ARG A 772 10.98 24.78 34.13
N THR A 773 10.07 24.54 35.08
CA THR A 773 8.66 24.28 34.81
C THR A 773 7.92 25.59 34.51
N LEU A 774 6.68 25.50 34.05
CA LEU A 774 5.80 26.68 33.89
C LEU A 774 5.25 27.18 35.23
N GLN A 775 5.43 26.46 36.31
CA GLN A 775 5.14 26.90 37.69
C GLN A 775 6.41 27.41 38.40
N ALA A 776 7.15 28.27 37.70
CA ALA A 776 8.47 28.74 38.17
C ALA A 776 8.45 29.52 39.51
N ASP A 777 7.30 30.06 39.91
CA ASP A 777 7.14 30.79 41.16
C ASP A 777 6.94 29.87 42.40
N ASP A 778 6.73 28.57 42.19
CA ASP A 778 6.58 27.60 43.25
C ASP A 778 7.95 27.08 43.66
N PRO A 779 8.43 27.34 44.89
CA PRO A 779 9.76 26.90 45.32
C PRO A 779 9.93 25.38 45.32
N GLU A 780 8.85 24.61 45.44
CA GLU A 780 8.89 23.15 45.44
C GLU A 780 9.08 22.57 44.03
N TRP A 781 8.42 23.14 43.01
CA TRP A 781 8.40 22.63 41.64
C TRP A 781 9.00 23.58 40.61
N THR A 782 9.89 24.46 41.00
CA THR A 782 10.60 25.36 40.08
C THR A 782 11.39 24.62 39.01
N PHE A 783 12.11 23.54 39.36
CA PHE A 783 13.00 22.83 38.44
C PHE A 783 12.31 21.62 37.81
N ALA A 784 12.41 21.55 36.48
CA ALA A 784 11.75 20.51 35.69
C ALA A 784 12.35 19.11 35.97
N HIS A 785 13.67 18.98 36.09
CA HIS A 785 14.34 17.72 36.43
C HIS A 785 13.87 17.12 37.77
N GLN A 786 13.56 17.96 38.77
CA GLN A 786 13.04 17.49 40.07
C GLN A 786 11.61 16.92 39.91
N ARG A 787 10.71 17.63 39.18
CA ARG A 787 9.37 17.13 38.89
C ARG A 787 9.41 15.82 38.06
N TRP A 788 10.30 15.75 37.07
CA TRP A 788 10.47 14.54 36.26
C TRP A 788 10.99 13.35 37.07
N THR A 789 11.95 13.59 37.97
CA THR A 789 12.46 12.55 38.88
C THR A 789 11.35 12.01 39.77
N MET A 790 10.54 12.90 40.35
CA MET A 790 9.41 12.49 41.19
C MET A 790 8.37 11.72 40.41
N SER A 791 7.93 12.23 39.26
CA SER A 791 6.93 11.54 38.39
C SER A 791 7.44 10.17 37.92
N HIS A 792 8.73 10.04 37.62
CA HIS A 792 9.33 8.76 37.27
C HIS A 792 9.26 7.75 38.43
N TYR A 793 9.60 8.18 39.67
CA TYR A 793 9.47 7.32 40.84
C TYR A 793 8.02 6.95 41.14
N GLU A 794 7.12 7.91 41.14
CA GLU A 794 5.68 7.69 41.37
C GLU A 794 5.11 6.67 40.38
N ASN A 795 5.37 6.82 39.06
CA ASN A 795 4.90 5.89 38.03
C ASN A 795 5.58 4.51 38.16
N THR A 796 6.87 4.44 38.47
CA THR A 796 7.56 3.18 38.72
C THR A 796 6.96 2.42 39.90
N LEU A 797 6.68 3.12 41.01
CA LEU A 797 6.03 2.52 42.16
C LEU A 797 4.60 2.06 41.87
N LEU A 798 3.83 2.89 41.20
CA LEU A 798 2.46 2.56 40.78
C LEU A 798 2.37 1.23 40.00
N GLU A 799 3.33 0.99 39.10
CA GLU A 799 3.34 -0.21 38.24
C GLU A 799 3.89 -1.47 38.98
N ASN A 800 4.71 -1.29 40.00
CA ASN A 800 5.42 -2.39 40.65
C ASN A 800 4.83 -2.81 41.98
N LEU A 801 4.11 -1.91 42.69
CA LEU A 801 3.58 -2.21 44.02
C LEU A 801 2.24 -2.98 44.01
N ASP A 802 1.60 -3.17 42.89
CA ASP A 802 0.43 -4.03 42.74
C ASP A 802 0.65 -5.45 43.29
N VAL A 803 1.88 -5.87 43.41
CA VAL A 803 2.28 -7.15 44.01
C VAL A 803 1.85 -7.30 45.47
N PHE A 804 1.62 -6.20 46.19
CA PHE A 804 1.13 -6.20 47.54
C PHE A 804 -0.38 -6.19 47.67
N THR A 805 -1.11 -5.91 46.58
CA THR A 805 -2.58 -5.94 46.50
C THR A 805 -3.09 -7.36 46.79
N PHE A 806 -4.14 -7.48 47.58
CA PHE A 806 -4.72 -8.77 48.07
C PHE A 806 -3.83 -9.63 48.93
N LYS A 807 -2.69 -9.13 49.42
CA LYS A 807 -1.92 -9.80 50.51
C LYS A 807 -2.57 -9.54 51.88
N ILE A 808 -2.22 -10.41 52.85
CA ILE A 808 -2.64 -10.19 54.23
C ILE A 808 -2.01 -8.89 54.74
N ASN A 809 -2.81 -7.97 55.24
CA ASN A 809 -2.33 -6.70 55.80
C ASN A 809 -1.91 -6.90 57.24
N ASP A 810 -0.67 -7.34 57.46
CA ASP A 810 -0.05 -7.61 58.75
C ASP A 810 1.33 -6.93 58.85
N PRO A 811 1.93 -6.85 60.06
CA PRO A 811 3.23 -6.25 60.25
C PRO A 811 4.35 -6.88 59.41
N GLN A 812 4.22 -8.16 59.05
CA GLN A 812 5.20 -8.83 58.21
C GLN A 812 5.14 -8.30 56.77
N THR A 813 3.94 -8.22 56.17
CA THR A 813 3.73 -7.66 54.81
C THR A 813 4.15 -6.20 54.75
N GLN A 814 3.86 -5.41 55.81
CA GLN A 814 4.30 -4.00 55.94
C GLN A 814 5.82 -3.88 55.97
N SER A 815 6.52 -4.77 56.69
CA SER A 815 7.98 -4.83 56.72
C SER A 815 8.55 -5.25 55.36
N ASP A 816 7.95 -6.23 54.70
CA ASP A 816 8.37 -6.68 53.36
C ASP A 816 8.26 -5.54 52.36
N ALA A 817 7.16 -4.78 52.36
CA ALA A 817 6.97 -3.62 51.50
C ALA A 817 8.04 -2.53 51.78
N LYS A 818 8.34 -2.27 53.03
CA LYS A 818 9.40 -1.31 53.45
C LYS A 818 10.77 -1.73 52.93
N VAL A 819 11.12 -3.03 53.02
CA VAL A 819 12.39 -3.56 52.51
C VAL A 819 12.48 -3.41 51.00
N VAL A 820 11.40 -3.69 50.25
CA VAL A 820 11.35 -3.53 48.79
C VAL A 820 11.57 -2.08 48.41
N LEU A 821 10.93 -1.12 49.06
CA LEU A 821 11.09 0.32 48.83
C LEU A 821 12.53 0.79 49.15
N ILE A 822 13.12 0.36 50.27
CA ILE A 822 14.51 0.66 50.61
C ILE A 822 15.47 0.12 49.54
N ALA A 823 15.25 -1.10 49.07
CA ALA A 823 16.04 -1.71 48.02
C ALA A 823 15.96 -0.95 46.68
N TYR A 824 14.84 -0.30 46.39
CA TYR A 824 14.67 0.55 45.21
C TYR A 824 15.36 1.92 45.37
N PHE A 825 15.18 2.64 46.49
CA PHE A 825 15.70 3.99 46.65
C PHE A 825 17.18 4.06 47.05
N LYS A 826 17.75 3.00 47.63
CA LYS A 826 19.18 3.00 48.03
C LYS A 826 20.15 3.13 46.85
N PRO A 827 19.95 2.45 45.68
CA PRO A 827 20.70 2.74 44.45
C PRO A 827 20.51 4.18 43.95
N GLU A 828 19.29 4.75 44.07
CA GLU A 828 19.01 6.13 43.66
C GLU A 828 19.83 7.13 44.47
N TRP A 829 19.97 6.93 45.79
CA TRP A 829 20.86 7.70 46.63
C TRP A 829 22.34 7.51 46.27
N ALA A 830 22.76 6.27 46.01
CA ALA A 830 24.16 5.97 45.68
C ALA A 830 24.61 6.65 44.37
N LYS A 831 23.74 6.80 43.39
CA LYS A 831 24.00 7.56 42.15
C LYS A 831 23.79 9.08 42.28
N ARG A 832 23.55 9.58 43.51
CA ARG A 832 23.37 11.00 43.80
C ARG A 832 22.08 11.62 43.28
N ALA A 833 21.08 10.81 42.92
CA ALA A 833 19.75 11.31 42.56
C ALA A 833 19.00 11.85 43.79
N LEU A 834 19.31 11.34 44.97
CA LEU A 834 18.81 11.84 46.25
C LEU A 834 19.96 12.46 47.08
N ARG A 835 19.67 13.61 47.71
CA ARG A 835 20.64 14.39 48.47
C ARG A 835 20.61 14.03 49.95
N GLY A 836 21.78 13.66 50.53
CA GLY A 836 21.98 13.39 51.93
C GLY A 836 23.32 12.67 52.18
N ASP A 837 23.97 12.93 53.32
CA ASP A 837 25.23 12.27 53.64
C ASP A 837 25.01 10.77 53.92
N LYS A 838 23.85 10.43 54.49
CA LYS A 838 23.37 9.07 54.67
C LYS A 838 22.05 8.85 53.95
N PHE A 839 21.73 7.58 53.70
CA PHE A 839 20.48 7.22 53.03
C PHE A 839 19.25 7.71 53.81
N GLU A 840 19.28 7.61 55.14
CA GLU A 840 18.19 8.02 56.04
C GLU A 840 17.94 9.54 56.03
N ASP A 841 18.94 10.35 55.68
CA ASP A 841 18.79 11.80 55.49
C ASP A 841 18.16 12.14 54.14
N ALA A 842 18.34 11.26 53.12
CA ALA A 842 17.89 11.43 51.75
C ALA A 842 16.50 10.84 51.50
N CYS A 843 16.14 9.75 52.19
CA CYS A 843 14.90 9.01 52.01
C CYS A 843 14.37 8.48 53.33
N VAL A 844 13.18 8.91 53.71
CA VAL A 844 12.45 8.42 54.89
C VAL A 844 11.25 7.64 54.45
N ILE A 845 11.19 6.35 54.82
CA ILE A 845 10.08 5.45 54.49
C ILE A 845 9.39 5.01 55.78
N LYS A 846 8.12 5.39 55.92
CA LYS A 846 7.29 5.06 57.09
C LYS A 846 6.18 4.12 56.66
N ILE A 847 6.24 2.88 57.13
CA ILE A 847 5.21 1.84 57.04
C ILE A 847 5.24 1.14 58.38
N ASP A 848 4.45 1.60 59.36
CA ASP A 848 4.43 1.10 60.70
C ASP A 848 3.03 1.31 61.35
N ALA A 849 2.91 0.98 62.66
CA ALA A 849 1.63 1.06 63.36
C ALA A 849 1.08 2.51 63.51
N GLU A 850 1.91 3.54 63.28
CA GLU A 850 1.45 4.94 63.35
C GLU A 850 0.66 5.34 62.14
N ASN A 851 1.06 4.89 60.91
CA ASN A 851 0.31 5.18 59.69
C ASN A 851 -0.57 4.00 59.20
N ASN A 852 -0.44 2.80 59.84
CA ASN A 852 -1.30 1.64 59.60
C ASN A 852 -1.99 1.20 60.89
N THR A 853 -3.02 1.94 61.30
CA THR A 853 -3.82 1.65 62.48
C THR A 853 -4.72 0.45 62.27
N ALA A 854 -5.28 -0.12 63.36
CA ALA A 854 -6.27 -1.21 63.24
C ALA A 854 -7.47 -0.80 62.42
N ALA A 855 -7.85 0.49 62.42
CA ALA A 855 -8.95 1.02 61.66
C ALA A 855 -8.66 1.07 60.16
N THR A 856 -7.49 1.54 59.71
CA THR A 856 -7.06 1.57 58.31
C THR A 856 -6.88 0.15 57.76
N MET A 857 -6.27 -0.73 58.54
CA MET A 857 -6.15 -2.15 58.12
C MET A 857 -7.51 -2.85 57.98
N ALA A 858 -8.49 -2.51 58.81
CA ALA A 858 -9.84 -3.06 58.70
C ALA A 858 -10.58 -2.57 57.44
N LEU A 859 -10.23 -1.41 56.88
CA LEU A 859 -10.73 -0.91 55.59
C LEU A 859 -10.00 -1.57 54.39
N GLY A 860 -8.98 -2.37 54.62
CA GLY A 860 -8.16 -2.99 53.55
C GLY A 860 -7.00 -2.11 53.07
N ASP A 861 -6.70 -0.99 53.74
CA ASP A 861 -5.71 -0.03 53.32
C ASP A 861 -4.33 -0.33 53.98
N MET A 862 -3.26 -0.25 53.19
CA MET A 862 -1.89 -0.21 53.66
C MET A 862 -1.22 1.10 53.25
N HIS A 863 -0.89 1.95 54.20
CA HIS A 863 -0.29 3.27 53.98
C HIS A 863 1.24 3.22 54.04
N ALA A 864 1.88 3.70 52.96
CA ALA A 864 3.33 3.94 52.90
C ALA A 864 3.57 5.44 52.69
N SER A 865 4.24 6.08 53.65
CA SER A 865 4.67 7.48 53.52
C SER A 865 6.16 7.52 53.16
N ILE A 866 6.47 8.14 52.02
CA ILE A 866 7.83 8.21 51.46
C ILE A 866 8.18 9.70 51.32
N SER A 867 9.22 10.16 51.98
CA SER A 867 9.76 11.52 51.91
C SER A 867 11.15 11.47 51.29
N LEU A 868 11.32 12.17 50.14
CA LEU A 868 12.55 12.17 49.34
C LEU A 868 13.16 13.59 49.29
N ARG A 869 14.49 13.67 49.37
CA ARG A 869 15.22 14.89 49.02
C ARG A 869 15.87 14.70 47.68
N ILE A 870 15.26 15.22 46.63
CA ILE A 870 15.77 15.13 45.24
C ILE A 870 17.01 16.05 45.12
N ALA A 871 17.96 15.67 44.26
CA ALA A 871 19.18 16.44 44.03
C ALA A 871 18.86 17.86 43.46
N ASP A 872 19.67 18.82 43.89
CA ASP A 872 19.61 20.20 43.39
C ASP A 872 20.64 20.41 42.26
N THR A 873 20.38 21.36 41.38
CA THR A 873 21.28 21.77 40.30
C THR A 873 21.94 23.11 40.60
N VAL A 874 23.23 23.26 40.24
CA VAL A 874 23.91 24.55 40.29
C VAL A 874 23.48 25.39 39.07
N GLU A 875 22.56 26.32 39.27
CA GLU A 875 22.12 27.26 38.23
C GLU A 875 22.98 28.52 38.17
N ARG A 876 23.52 28.96 39.32
CA ARG A 876 24.34 30.17 39.43
C ARG A 876 25.65 29.84 40.11
N PHE A 877 26.75 30.21 39.47
CA PHE A 877 28.08 30.15 40.04
C PHE A 877 28.53 31.59 40.42
N ILE A 878 28.57 31.90 41.70
CA ILE A 878 28.89 33.25 42.19
C ILE A 878 30.38 33.27 42.56
N ILE A 879 31.14 34.12 41.92
CA ILE A 879 32.58 34.31 42.22
C ILE A 879 32.76 35.66 42.87
N THR A 880 33.31 35.67 44.05
CA THR A 880 33.74 36.90 44.72
C THR A 880 35.25 37.04 44.57
N ILE A 881 35.73 38.07 43.90
CA ILE A 881 37.16 38.36 43.73
C ILE A 881 37.47 39.67 44.43
N GLY A 882 38.32 39.60 45.44
CA GLY A 882 38.85 40.80 46.13
C GLY A 882 40.31 41.08 45.74
N LYS A 883 40.65 42.33 45.54
CA LYS A 883 42.04 42.74 45.38
C LYS A 883 42.64 42.85 46.76
N GLN A 884 43.66 42.04 47.11
CA GLN A 884 44.42 42.18 48.32
C GLN A 884 45.47 43.31 48.24
N GLY A 885 45.64 44.07 49.34
CA GLY A 885 46.69 45.03 49.42
C GLY A 885 48.07 44.39 49.53
N VAL A 886 49.10 45.06 49.10
CA VAL A 886 50.49 44.52 49.02
C VAL A 886 51.03 44.00 50.35
N ASN A 887 50.40 44.35 51.46
CA ASN A 887 50.86 44.04 52.86
C ASN A 887 49.90 43.08 53.59
N GLU A 888 48.94 42.46 52.95
CA GLU A 888 48.02 41.48 53.58
C GLU A 888 48.40 40.04 53.17
N ASN A 889 48.57 39.18 54.17
CA ASN A 889 48.85 37.77 53.95
C ASN A 889 47.64 37.07 53.32
N VAL A 890 47.87 36.24 52.30
CA VAL A 890 46.85 35.36 51.73
C VAL A 890 46.49 34.32 52.78
N ALA A 891 45.28 34.37 53.34
CA ALA A 891 44.72 33.41 54.27
C ALA A 891 44.23 32.15 53.53
#